data_42d3ce237520a7093dadc49d2c0d906a
#
_entry.id   42d3ce237520a7093dadc49d2c0d906a
#
_cell.length_a   1.000
_cell.length_b   1.000
_cell.length_c   1.000
_cell.angle_alpha   90.00
_cell.angle_beta   90.00
_cell.angle_gamma   90.00
#
_symmetry.space_group_name_H-M   'P 1'
#
loop_
_entity.id
_entity.type
_entity.pdbx_description
1 polymer ?
#
loop_
_entity_poly.entity_id
_entity_poly.type
_entity_poly.pdbx_seq_one_letter_code
_entity_poly.pdbx_strand_id
1 'polypeptide(L)'
;MKINLKSSLYFIYFLITGLAYAQNNTIAGTISDNSETVPFANIYLKGTKIGTSTLEDGSYILKNIPAGTYKLQVSVLGYQDFSTKVTFKNNEHKTLDITINPASEQLEEMVVTGTLKAVSRSESPVPVEVYSPTFLKKNPTASIFEALQNVNGVRPQINCNVCNTGDIHINGLEGPYTLVLIDGMPIVSGLGTVYGLSGIPNSLIEQIEIIKGPASTLYGSEAVGGLINIITKNTLEAPDFFADAFVTSWGEFNIDVGAKINLGKKADMLLGINYFNYDNPIDNNGDNFTDLTLQDRISVFQKWNFQRKENRIFSLAGRFFYEDRWGGEMQWTPEFRGGDEIYGESIYTRRWEILGKYQLPIKEKVLFSFSYNDHSQNSVYGDTPYIADQRIGFGQFTWDKSLGSHDLLIGSAIRYNYYDDNTTATTSVDEVVIPSLFIQDEISLAKQHSLLLGMRYDYDKRHGSIYTPRTAYRFKITDNDIIRLNAGTGFRVVNLFTEEHAALTGARDVVVTEELKPEQSFNVNLNYLKKIYADNGTFVSIDASVFYTNFSNAILPDYDTDPNKIIYDNLNGKSVSKGVSANVDFSFPSGFKFLLGATLQDVSQTENGVTERQILTESFTGTWNASYEIKNIDLSIDYTGNIYGPMRLPTLGESDPRSDYSPTWSIQNIQFTWKGLENFEFYGGIKNLLDWTPNRGNPFIIARAHDPFDKNVTFDANGNVVATPNNPNALTFDPSYVYGPNQGIRGFFGLRYRIN
;
A
#
# COMPACT_ATOMS: atom_id res chain seq x y z
N MET A 1 70.07 -50.34 39.91
CA MET A 1 69.39 -49.06 39.84
C MET A 1 68.39 -49.08 38.64
N LYS A 2 67.13 -49.41 38.94
CA LYS A 2 66.10 -49.53 37.90
C LYS A 2 65.52 -48.12 37.64
N ILE A 3 65.88 -47.55 36.54
CA ILE A 3 65.32 -46.27 36.09
C ILE A 3 63.86 -46.53 35.63
N ASN A 4 62.95 -45.85 36.28
CA ASN A 4 61.50 -46.06 36.08
C ASN A 4 61.06 -45.38 34.80
N LEU A 5 60.91 -46.15 33.73
CA LEU A 5 60.58 -45.66 32.34
C LEU A 5 59.28 -44.84 32.26
N LYS A 6 58.40 -44.95 33.27
CA LYS A 6 57.16 -44.15 33.34
C LYS A 6 57.38 -42.68 33.69
N SER A 7 58.42 -42.38 34.52
CA SER A 7 58.69 -40.97 34.87
C SER A 7 59.35 -40.20 33.73
N SER A 8 60.07 -40.84 32.83
CA SER A 8 60.65 -40.18 31.63
C SER A 8 59.57 -39.88 30.56
N LEU A 9 58.53 -40.72 30.46
CA LEU A 9 57.42 -40.45 29.53
C LEU A 9 56.60 -39.24 29.96
N TYR A 10 56.37 -39.01 31.25
CA TYR A 10 55.63 -37.81 31.72
C TYR A 10 56.44 -36.52 31.54
N PHE A 11 57.78 -36.58 31.61
CA PHE A 11 58.62 -35.41 31.38
C PHE A 11 58.70 -35.04 29.92
N ILE A 12 58.67 -36.00 28.98
CA ILE A 12 58.59 -35.76 27.52
C ILE A 12 57.19 -35.25 27.13
N TYR A 13 56.15 -35.76 27.78
CA TYR A 13 54.77 -35.24 27.52
C TYR A 13 54.60 -33.78 28.00
N PHE A 14 55.27 -33.41 29.11
CA PHE A 14 55.22 -32.02 29.62
C PHE A 14 56.12 -31.05 28.80
N LEU A 15 57.12 -31.54 28.13
CA LEU A 15 57.98 -30.74 27.25
C LEU A 15 57.34 -30.51 25.85
N ILE A 16 56.47 -31.39 25.39
CA ILE A 16 55.76 -31.28 24.13
C ILE A 16 54.54 -30.33 24.23
N THR A 17 53.96 -30.17 25.43
CA THR A 17 52.84 -29.24 25.66
C THR A 17 53.26 -27.76 25.85
N GLY A 18 54.57 -27.46 25.90
CA GLY A 18 55.11 -26.12 26.15
C GLY A 18 55.34 -25.23 24.90
N LEU A 19 55.04 -25.73 23.69
CA LEU A 19 55.24 -24.96 22.46
C LEU A 19 53.91 -24.53 21.84
N ALA A 20 52.94 -24.15 22.66
CA ALA A 20 51.85 -23.30 22.17
C ALA A 20 52.41 -21.90 21.96
N TYR A 21 52.93 -21.59 20.76
CA TYR A 21 53.23 -20.22 20.35
C TYR A 21 51.95 -19.43 20.50
N ALA A 22 51.93 -18.53 21.48
CA ALA A 22 50.90 -17.49 21.53
C ALA A 22 51.00 -16.69 20.24
N GLN A 23 50.05 -16.87 19.35
CA GLN A 23 49.96 -16.11 18.11
C GLN A 23 49.53 -14.70 18.49
N ASN A 24 50.43 -13.72 18.42
CA ASN A 24 50.23 -12.37 18.92
C ASN A 24 49.84 -11.39 17.78
N ASN A 25 49.31 -11.86 16.64
CA ASN A 25 48.87 -10.91 15.63
C ASN A 25 47.64 -10.16 16.10
N THR A 26 47.65 -8.87 15.86
CA THR A 26 46.50 -8.00 16.16
C THR A 26 46.22 -7.08 14.97
N ILE A 27 44.98 -6.71 14.84
CA ILE A 27 44.58 -5.58 13.96
C ILE A 27 43.72 -4.64 14.81
N ALA A 28 44.04 -3.37 14.74
CA ALA A 28 43.35 -2.29 15.43
C ALA A 28 43.07 -1.14 14.46
N GLY A 29 42.15 -0.28 14.77
CA GLY A 29 41.83 0.89 13.97
C GLY A 29 40.51 1.53 14.42
N THR A 30 40.02 2.43 13.63
CA THR A 30 38.72 3.09 13.81
C THR A 30 37.79 2.78 12.63
N ILE A 31 36.51 2.66 12.92
CA ILE A 31 35.48 2.64 11.89
C ILE A 31 34.76 3.97 11.92
N SER A 32 34.70 4.63 10.75
CA SER A 32 34.01 5.91 10.58
C SER A 32 33.14 5.86 9.33
N ASP A 33 32.13 6.69 9.28
CA ASP A 33 31.57 7.16 8.02
C ASP A 33 32.29 8.46 7.60
N ASN A 34 31.84 9.08 6.51
CA ASN A 34 32.49 10.29 6.01
C ASN A 34 32.37 11.51 6.97
N SER A 35 31.66 11.41 8.09
CA SER A 35 31.39 12.50 9.03
C SER A 35 31.70 12.17 10.49
N GLU A 36 31.48 10.93 10.94
CA GLU A 36 31.58 10.55 12.36
C GLU A 36 32.14 9.13 12.53
N THR A 37 32.60 8.80 13.74
CA THR A 37 32.99 7.43 14.10
C THR A 37 31.73 6.58 14.29
N VAL A 38 31.81 5.28 13.91
CA VAL A 38 30.66 4.36 13.97
C VAL A 38 30.82 3.41 15.16
N PRO A 39 30.02 3.57 16.21
CA PRO A 39 30.04 2.68 17.37
C PRO A 39 29.32 1.35 17.08
N PHE A 40 29.67 0.33 17.85
CA PHE A 40 29.03 -1.00 17.87
C PHE A 40 29.00 -1.75 16.53
N ALA A 41 29.87 -1.38 15.56
CA ALA A 41 30.05 -2.13 14.33
C ALA A 41 30.72 -3.47 14.61
N ASN A 42 30.18 -4.59 14.09
CA ASN A 42 30.74 -5.91 14.20
C ASN A 42 31.89 -6.10 13.20
N ILE A 43 33.08 -6.49 13.68
CA ILE A 43 34.25 -6.78 12.86
C ILE A 43 34.64 -8.22 13.09
N TYR A 44 34.76 -9.02 12.03
CA TYR A 44 35.12 -10.42 12.15
C TYR A 44 35.91 -10.93 10.95
N LEU A 45 36.68 -12.00 11.17
CA LEU A 45 37.37 -12.72 10.11
C LEU A 45 36.49 -13.85 9.60
N LYS A 46 36.02 -13.74 8.35
CA LYS A 46 35.07 -14.69 7.75
C LYS A 46 35.59 -16.12 7.79
N GLY A 47 34.76 -17.05 8.25
CA GLY A 47 35.13 -18.47 8.39
C GLY A 47 35.89 -18.81 9.69
N THR A 48 36.04 -17.86 10.62
CA THR A 48 36.66 -18.07 11.93
C THR A 48 35.72 -17.67 13.07
N LYS A 49 36.12 -17.89 14.32
CA LYS A 49 35.42 -17.37 15.51
C LYS A 49 36.05 -16.06 16.04
N ILE A 50 36.93 -15.43 15.27
CA ILE A 50 37.65 -14.22 15.67
C ILE A 50 36.85 -13.00 15.21
N GLY A 51 36.33 -12.24 16.17
CA GLY A 51 35.56 -11.02 15.94
C GLY A 51 35.53 -10.13 17.18
N THR A 52 35.15 -8.90 16.99
CA THR A 52 34.93 -7.87 18.03
C THR A 52 33.88 -6.87 17.53
N SER A 53 33.49 -5.93 18.40
CA SER A 53 32.68 -4.77 18.00
C SER A 53 33.43 -3.49 18.30
N THR A 54 33.15 -2.40 17.56
CA THR A 54 33.69 -1.07 17.89
C THR A 54 33.16 -0.59 19.24
N LEU A 55 33.99 0.19 19.93
CA LEU A 55 33.60 0.92 21.13
C LEU A 55 32.76 2.17 20.76
N GLU A 56 32.31 2.95 21.77
CA GLU A 56 31.55 4.19 21.56
C GLU A 56 32.28 5.26 20.70
N ASP A 57 33.63 5.24 20.75
CA ASP A 57 34.48 6.11 19.95
C ASP A 57 34.83 5.56 18.56
N GLY A 58 34.17 4.48 18.14
CA GLY A 58 34.40 3.80 16.86
C GLY A 58 35.69 2.99 16.78
N SER A 59 36.51 2.91 17.85
CA SER A 59 37.76 2.15 17.86
C SER A 59 37.51 0.65 18.01
N TYR A 60 38.39 -0.18 17.44
CA TYR A 60 38.34 -1.62 17.55
C TYR A 60 39.72 -2.27 17.67
N ILE A 61 39.77 -3.47 18.23
CA ILE A 61 40.95 -4.31 18.25
C ILE A 61 40.57 -5.80 18.19
N LEU A 62 41.04 -6.51 17.15
CA LEU A 62 41.01 -7.97 17.10
C LEU A 62 42.39 -8.50 17.53
N LYS A 63 42.38 -9.51 18.41
CA LYS A 63 43.59 -10.13 18.99
C LYS A 63 43.64 -11.61 18.65
N ASN A 64 44.84 -12.23 18.86
CA ASN A 64 45.07 -13.65 18.72
C ASN A 64 44.76 -14.21 17.33
N ILE A 65 45.09 -13.42 16.28
CA ILE A 65 44.87 -13.81 14.89
C ILE A 65 46.00 -14.75 14.45
N PRO A 66 45.71 -15.96 13.96
CA PRO A 66 46.73 -16.82 13.39
C PRO A 66 47.38 -16.22 12.16
N ALA A 67 48.62 -16.61 11.85
CA ALA A 67 49.24 -16.26 10.58
C ALA A 67 48.43 -16.86 9.42
N GLY A 68 48.15 -16.08 8.39
CA GLY A 68 47.33 -16.48 7.27
C GLY A 68 46.68 -15.30 6.55
N THR A 69 45.91 -15.62 5.55
CA THR A 69 45.15 -14.63 4.78
C THR A 69 43.66 -14.82 5.05
N TYR A 70 43.02 -13.75 5.46
CA TYR A 70 41.62 -13.72 5.86
C TYR A 70 40.84 -12.66 5.08
N LYS A 71 39.53 -12.86 4.96
CA LYS A 71 38.59 -11.82 4.56
C LYS A 71 38.06 -11.17 5.85
N LEU A 72 38.53 -9.96 6.16
CA LEU A 72 37.97 -9.12 7.20
C LEU A 72 36.62 -8.59 6.71
N GLN A 73 35.60 -8.69 7.54
CA GLN A 73 34.26 -8.20 7.26
C GLN A 73 33.80 -7.28 8.39
N VAL A 74 33.18 -6.15 8.02
CA VAL A 74 32.54 -5.19 8.94
C VAL A 74 31.07 -5.15 8.59
N SER A 75 30.21 -5.27 9.60
CA SER A 75 28.76 -5.17 9.47
C SER A 75 28.17 -4.40 10.64
N VAL A 76 27.35 -3.40 10.34
CA VAL A 76 26.63 -2.60 11.33
C VAL A 76 25.30 -2.13 10.75
N LEU A 77 24.29 -2.08 11.57
CA LEU A 77 22.96 -1.65 11.14
C LEU A 77 22.99 -0.21 10.60
N GLY A 78 22.42 -0.01 9.42
CA GLY A 78 22.41 1.30 8.76
C GLY A 78 23.62 1.60 7.88
N TYR A 79 24.54 0.64 7.70
CA TYR A 79 25.72 0.80 6.83
C TYR A 79 25.87 -0.38 5.87
N GLN A 80 26.54 -0.12 4.74
CA GLN A 80 26.89 -1.17 3.79
C GLN A 80 27.96 -2.10 4.38
N ASP A 81 27.80 -3.41 4.19
CA ASP A 81 28.82 -4.38 4.58
C ASP A 81 30.14 -4.07 3.87
N PHE A 82 31.19 -3.85 4.65
CA PHE A 82 32.53 -3.66 4.13
C PHE A 82 33.31 -4.95 4.22
N SER A 83 34.13 -5.26 3.22
CA SER A 83 35.03 -6.39 3.29
C SER A 83 36.34 -6.14 2.58
N THR A 84 37.45 -6.54 3.22
CA THR A 84 38.80 -6.45 2.65
C THR A 84 39.61 -7.69 2.97
N LYS A 85 40.64 -7.94 2.17
CA LYS A 85 41.58 -9.05 2.38
C LYS A 85 42.75 -8.59 3.26
N VAL A 86 42.98 -9.28 4.37
CA VAL A 86 44.07 -9.02 5.31
C VAL A 86 44.97 -10.24 5.43
N THR A 87 46.27 -10.05 5.38
CA THR A 87 47.29 -11.14 5.50
C THR A 87 48.17 -10.87 6.70
N PHE A 88 48.36 -11.83 7.56
CA PHE A 88 49.21 -11.77 8.77
C PHE A 88 50.38 -12.72 8.64
N LYS A 89 51.57 -12.24 8.95
CA LYS A 89 52.75 -13.04 9.29
C LYS A 89 52.77 -13.25 10.80
N ASN A 90 53.71 -14.02 11.34
CA ASN A 90 53.82 -14.21 12.78
C ASN A 90 54.20 -12.93 13.52
N ASN A 91 53.55 -12.61 14.63
CA ASN A 91 53.78 -11.46 15.51
C ASN A 91 53.63 -10.12 14.79
N GLU A 92 52.65 -9.95 13.94
CA GLU A 92 52.37 -8.76 13.20
C GLU A 92 51.25 -7.92 13.84
N HIS A 93 51.48 -6.63 14.02
CA HIS A 93 50.49 -5.66 14.48
C HIS A 93 50.14 -4.73 13.31
N LYS A 94 48.86 -4.68 12.94
CA LYS A 94 48.35 -3.84 11.85
C LYS A 94 47.41 -2.79 12.39
N THR A 95 47.50 -1.60 11.78
CA THR A 95 46.48 -0.56 11.93
C THR A 95 45.72 -0.46 10.62
N LEU A 96 44.39 -0.50 10.71
CA LEU A 96 43.48 -0.38 9.55
C LEU A 96 42.27 0.46 9.95
N ASP A 97 42.27 1.70 9.54
CA ASP A 97 41.06 2.52 9.65
C ASP A 97 40.15 2.22 8.46
N ILE A 98 38.87 2.09 8.72
CA ILE A 98 37.88 1.65 7.74
C ILE A 98 36.79 2.69 7.67
N THR A 99 36.59 3.23 6.48
CA THR A 99 35.42 4.08 6.18
C THR A 99 34.35 3.20 5.59
N ILE A 100 33.16 3.20 6.23
CA ILE A 100 31.97 2.52 5.74
C ILE A 100 30.95 3.56 5.29
N ASN A 101 30.24 3.24 4.23
CA ASN A 101 29.21 4.12 3.72
C ASN A 101 27.88 3.81 4.42
N PRO A 102 27.12 4.83 4.83
CA PRO A 102 25.74 4.59 5.27
C PRO A 102 25.01 3.76 4.20
N ALA A 103 24.32 2.72 4.60
CA ALA A 103 23.38 2.10 3.71
C ALA A 103 22.33 3.17 3.44
N SER A 104 22.22 3.62 2.19
CA SER A 104 20.97 4.26 1.78
C SER A 104 19.87 3.32 2.21
N GLU A 105 18.80 3.79 2.81
CA GLU A 105 17.73 3.05 3.53
C GLU A 105 17.09 1.84 2.82
N GLN A 106 17.77 1.21 1.91
CA GLN A 106 17.40 -0.04 1.28
C GLN A 106 18.38 -1.15 1.71
N LEU A 107 18.38 -1.50 3.02
CA LEU A 107 18.52 -2.90 3.40
C LEU A 107 17.61 -3.69 2.47
N GLU A 108 18.03 -4.86 1.96
CA GLU A 108 17.17 -5.69 1.09
C GLU A 108 15.79 -5.83 1.70
N GLU A 109 14.85 -5.04 1.18
CA GLU A 109 13.47 -5.00 1.68
C GLU A 109 12.90 -6.40 1.56
N MET A 110 12.48 -6.96 2.70
CA MET A 110 11.80 -8.24 2.72
C MET A 110 10.35 -8.06 2.29
N VAL A 111 9.92 -8.85 1.33
CA VAL A 111 8.54 -8.83 0.80
C VAL A 111 7.90 -10.19 0.97
N VAL A 112 6.60 -10.20 1.24
CA VAL A 112 5.83 -11.43 1.42
C VAL A 112 4.71 -11.59 0.39
N THR A 113 4.26 -10.49 -0.19
CA THR A 113 3.05 -10.42 -1.00
C THR A 113 3.18 -11.18 -2.34
N GLY A 114 4.35 -11.17 -2.95
CA GLY A 114 4.57 -11.78 -4.26
C GLY A 114 4.42 -13.30 -4.30
N THR A 115 4.77 -13.97 -3.20
CA THR A 115 4.87 -15.45 -3.14
C THR A 115 4.24 -16.07 -1.90
N LEU A 116 3.64 -15.28 -0.97
CA LEU A 116 3.21 -15.67 0.38
C LEU A 116 4.36 -16.19 1.27
N LYS A 117 5.61 -15.93 0.88
CA LYS A 117 6.83 -16.26 1.61
C LYS A 117 7.67 -15.01 1.76
N ALA A 118 8.32 -14.86 2.92
CA ALA A 118 9.26 -13.77 3.13
C ALA A 118 10.54 -14.00 2.31
N VAL A 119 10.76 -13.18 1.31
CA VAL A 119 11.94 -13.17 0.43
C VAL A 119 12.47 -11.76 0.27
N SER A 120 13.75 -11.58 -0.06
CA SER A 120 14.20 -10.25 -0.41
C SER A 120 13.55 -9.78 -1.72
N ARG A 121 13.32 -8.47 -1.85
CA ARG A 121 12.71 -7.87 -3.05
C ARG A 121 13.46 -8.24 -4.34
N SER A 122 14.79 -8.36 -4.26
CA SER A 122 15.62 -8.79 -5.40
C SER A 122 15.41 -10.26 -5.77
N GLU A 123 15.10 -11.12 -4.80
CA GLU A 123 14.87 -12.54 -5.02
C GLU A 123 13.42 -12.87 -5.38
N SER A 124 12.48 -11.96 -5.16
CA SER A 124 11.08 -12.17 -5.57
C SER A 124 10.97 -12.31 -7.10
N PRO A 125 10.34 -13.38 -7.64
CA PRO A 125 10.08 -13.52 -9.07
C PRO A 125 8.99 -12.55 -9.56
N VAL A 126 8.18 -12.01 -8.64
CA VAL A 126 7.12 -11.03 -8.91
C VAL A 126 7.62 -9.67 -8.46
N PRO A 127 7.49 -8.59 -9.27
CA PRO A 127 7.85 -7.26 -8.84
C PRO A 127 6.92 -6.80 -7.71
N VAL A 128 7.51 -6.35 -6.60
CA VAL A 128 6.81 -5.78 -5.45
C VAL A 128 7.42 -4.42 -5.15
N GLU A 129 6.60 -3.39 -5.13
CA GLU A 129 6.99 -2.07 -4.64
C GLU A 129 6.77 -2.01 -3.13
N VAL A 130 7.67 -1.36 -2.40
CA VAL A 130 7.61 -1.24 -0.93
C VAL A 130 7.66 0.23 -0.55
N TYR A 131 6.74 0.66 0.30
CA TYR A 131 6.67 2.01 0.83
C TYR A 131 6.75 1.98 2.36
N SER A 132 7.79 2.60 2.89
CA SER A 132 8.09 2.61 4.33
C SER A 132 7.27 3.66 5.08
N PRO A 133 7.19 3.59 6.43
CA PRO A 133 6.60 4.65 7.25
C PRO A 133 7.26 6.01 7.05
N THR A 134 8.56 6.04 6.76
CA THR A 134 9.30 7.28 6.47
C THR A 134 8.74 7.98 5.23
N PHE A 135 8.38 7.22 4.18
CA PHE A 135 7.72 7.76 2.99
C PHE A 135 6.37 8.39 3.34
N LEU A 136 5.53 7.68 4.12
CA LEU A 136 4.20 8.15 4.51
C LEU A 136 4.25 9.42 5.37
N LYS A 137 5.27 9.56 6.23
CA LYS A 137 5.44 10.72 7.13
C LYS A 137 5.77 12.03 6.41
N LYS A 138 6.22 12.00 5.16
CA LYS A 138 6.61 13.19 4.38
C LYS A 138 5.42 14.03 3.90
N ASN A 139 4.24 13.44 3.88
CA ASN A 139 2.97 14.11 3.62
C ASN A 139 1.91 13.53 4.57
N PRO A 140 1.80 14.07 5.81
CA PRO A 140 0.93 13.52 6.83
C PRO A 140 -0.53 13.62 6.38
N THR A 141 -1.24 12.52 6.45
CA THR A 141 -2.64 12.38 6.04
C THR A 141 -3.44 11.67 7.12
N ALA A 142 -4.73 11.91 7.15
CA ALA A 142 -5.64 11.31 8.11
C ALA A 142 -5.98 9.84 7.76
N SER A 143 -5.66 9.39 6.54
CA SER A 143 -5.96 8.05 6.06
C SER A 143 -4.87 7.50 5.13
N ILE A 144 -4.79 6.17 5.01
CA ILE A 144 -3.93 5.49 4.03
C ILE A 144 -4.39 5.81 2.60
N PHE A 145 -5.70 5.94 2.38
CA PHE A 145 -6.26 6.32 1.09
C PHE A 145 -5.58 7.59 0.55
N GLU A 146 -5.56 8.66 1.33
CA GLU A 146 -4.90 9.90 0.92
C GLU A 146 -3.36 9.76 0.81
N ALA A 147 -2.73 8.94 1.68
CA ALA A 147 -1.27 8.75 1.66
C ALA A 147 -0.77 8.14 0.34
N LEU A 148 -1.59 7.31 -0.30
CA LEU A 148 -1.25 6.63 -1.57
C LEU A 148 -1.22 7.57 -2.79
N GLN A 149 -1.70 8.82 -2.69
CA GLN A 149 -1.64 9.80 -3.80
C GLN A 149 -0.22 10.12 -4.29
N ASN A 150 0.81 9.84 -3.49
CA ASN A 150 2.22 10.05 -3.84
C ASN A 150 2.89 8.79 -4.39
N VAL A 151 2.15 7.70 -4.58
CA VAL A 151 2.63 6.43 -5.14
C VAL A 151 2.39 6.44 -6.65
N ASN A 152 3.47 6.31 -7.42
CA ASN A 152 3.38 6.31 -8.88
C ASN A 152 2.47 5.18 -9.40
N GLY A 153 1.58 5.47 -10.36
CA GLY A 153 0.63 4.50 -10.94
C GLY A 153 -0.42 3.96 -9.97
N VAL A 154 -0.54 4.58 -8.78
CA VAL A 154 -1.62 4.34 -7.83
C VAL A 154 -2.34 5.66 -7.59
N ARG A 155 -3.64 5.66 -7.81
CA ARG A 155 -4.43 6.88 -7.67
C ARG A 155 -5.63 6.65 -6.75
N PRO A 156 -5.71 7.34 -5.61
CA PRO A 156 -6.95 7.55 -4.91
C PRO A 156 -7.89 8.41 -5.78
N GLN A 157 -8.93 7.79 -6.30
CA GLN A 157 -9.96 8.45 -7.11
C GLN A 157 -11.14 8.78 -6.20
N ILE A 158 -11.61 10.01 -6.25
CA ILE A 158 -12.89 10.42 -5.64
C ILE A 158 -13.99 10.19 -6.67
N ASN A 159 -15.07 9.53 -6.30
CA ASN A 159 -16.17 9.16 -7.19
C ASN A 159 -17.44 9.97 -6.92
N CYS A 160 -17.49 10.74 -5.83
CA CYS A 160 -18.59 11.59 -5.45
C CYS A 160 -18.08 12.92 -4.89
N ASN A 161 -18.54 14.02 -5.42
CA ASN A 161 -18.16 15.37 -4.97
C ASN A 161 -18.74 15.72 -3.59
N VAL A 162 -19.93 15.24 -3.25
CA VAL A 162 -20.63 15.60 -2.01
C VAL A 162 -20.14 14.76 -0.84
N CYS A 163 -20.15 13.42 -0.97
CA CYS A 163 -19.73 12.54 0.12
C CYS A 163 -18.20 12.31 0.18
N ASN A 164 -17.43 12.79 -0.80
CA ASN A 164 -15.96 12.62 -0.91
C ASN A 164 -15.51 11.16 -0.71
N THR A 165 -16.31 10.21 -1.18
CA THR A 165 -15.97 8.79 -1.21
C THR A 165 -15.23 8.44 -2.48
N GLY A 166 -14.43 7.38 -2.44
CA GLY A 166 -13.66 6.95 -3.60
C GLY A 166 -12.96 5.64 -3.37
N ASP A 167 -12.22 5.21 -4.38
CA ASP A 167 -11.50 3.94 -4.42
C ASP A 167 -10.06 4.13 -4.92
N ILE A 168 -9.28 3.04 -5.04
CA ILE A 168 -7.88 3.11 -5.45
C ILE A 168 -7.70 2.46 -6.80
N HIS A 169 -7.33 3.26 -7.79
CA HIS A 169 -6.97 2.80 -9.12
C HIS A 169 -5.49 2.39 -9.18
N ILE A 170 -5.20 1.27 -9.85
CA ILE A 170 -3.83 0.82 -10.17
C ILE A 170 -3.67 0.73 -11.68
N ASN A 171 -2.69 1.46 -12.25
CA ASN A 171 -2.42 1.49 -13.68
C ASN A 171 -3.69 1.81 -14.52
N GLY A 172 -4.52 2.72 -14.01
CA GLY A 172 -5.77 3.15 -14.62
C GLY A 172 -6.93 2.16 -14.53
N LEU A 173 -6.75 1.01 -13.88
CA LEU A 173 -7.83 0.10 -13.54
C LEU A 173 -8.51 0.54 -12.26
N GLU A 174 -9.83 0.54 -12.24
CA GLU A 174 -10.68 1.01 -11.14
C GLU A 174 -10.48 0.21 -9.86
N GLY A 175 -10.93 0.77 -8.73
CA GLY A 175 -10.80 0.18 -7.40
C GLY A 175 -11.31 -1.25 -7.26
N PRO A 176 -12.44 -1.63 -7.88
CA PRO A 176 -12.93 -3.00 -7.87
C PRO A 176 -11.95 -4.05 -8.39
N TYR A 177 -10.94 -3.66 -9.17
CA TYR A 177 -9.87 -4.53 -9.64
C TYR A 177 -8.63 -4.53 -8.74
N THR A 178 -8.66 -3.77 -7.64
CA THR A 178 -7.57 -3.61 -6.68
C THR A 178 -7.90 -4.30 -5.36
N LEU A 179 -7.24 -5.41 -5.06
CA LEU A 179 -7.43 -6.09 -3.78
C LEU A 179 -6.61 -5.40 -2.67
N VAL A 180 -7.24 -5.10 -1.53
CA VAL A 180 -6.54 -4.56 -0.37
C VAL A 180 -6.51 -5.58 0.77
N LEU A 181 -5.29 -5.77 1.30
CA LEU A 181 -5.00 -6.74 2.36
C LEU A 181 -4.45 -6.04 3.61
N ILE A 182 -4.70 -6.63 4.77
CA ILE A 182 -3.97 -6.33 6.01
C ILE A 182 -3.26 -7.60 6.46
N ASP A 183 -1.94 -7.53 6.62
CA ASP A 183 -1.09 -8.69 6.96
C ASP A 183 -1.33 -9.92 6.05
N GLY A 184 -1.64 -9.69 4.77
CA GLY A 184 -1.88 -10.72 3.75
C GLY A 184 -3.28 -11.34 3.77
N MET A 185 -4.24 -10.76 4.50
CA MET A 185 -5.62 -11.24 4.56
C MET A 185 -6.58 -10.27 3.89
N PRO A 186 -7.53 -10.76 3.06
CA PRO A 186 -8.50 -9.93 2.35
C PRO A 186 -9.56 -9.43 3.34
N ILE A 187 -9.37 -8.24 3.85
CA ILE A 187 -10.28 -7.58 4.79
C ILE A 187 -11.07 -6.47 4.09
N VAL A 188 -10.44 -5.79 3.13
CA VAL A 188 -11.00 -4.66 2.42
C VAL A 188 -11.53 -5.14 1.07
N SER A 189 -12.84 -5.27 0.95
CA SER A 189 -13.56 -5.75 -0.23
C SER A 189 -15.02 -5.27 -0.17
N GLY A 190 -15.66 -5.07 -1.30
CA GLY A 190 -17.03 -4.57 -1.38
C GLY A 190 -17.19 -3.21 -0.69
N LEU A 191 -18.15 -3.04 0.22
CA LEU A 191 -18.32 -1.80 1.00
C LEU A 191 -17.03 -1.35 1.69
N GLY A 192 -16.15 -2.28 2.02
CA GLY A 192 -14.85 -1.99 2.61
C GLY A 192 -13.88 -1.29 1.67
N THR A 193 -14.02 -1.36 0.35
CA THR A 193 -13.10 -0.69 -0.60
C THR A 193 -13.15 0.82 -0.45
N VAL A 194 -14.32 1.34 -0.15
CA VAL A 194 -14.56 2.78 0.07
C VAL A 194 -14.20 3.21 1.50
N TYR A 195 -14.59 2.45 2.51
CA TYR A 195 -14.49 2.85 3.92
C TYR A 195 -13.41 2.12 4.72
N GLY A 196 -12.94 0.98 4.25
CA GLY A 196 -12.07 0.07 5.01
C GLY A 196 -10.63 0.58 5.21
N LEU A 197 -10.15 1.48 4.34
CA LEU A 197 -8.80 2.07 4.43
C LEU A 197 -8.72 3.24 5.39
N SER A 198 -9.84 3.85 5.72
CA SER A 198 -9.92 4.89 6.74
C SER A 198 -9.69 4.29 8.13
N GLY A 199 -9.04 5.03 9.01
CA GLY A 199 -8.86 4.66 10.42
C GLY A 199 -7.88 3.49 10.68
N ILE A 200 -7.07 3.06 9.70
CA ILE A 200 -5.89 2.26 10.02
C ILE A 200 -4.83 3.24 10.52
N PRO A 201 -4.39 3.16 11.80
CA PRO A 201 -3.40 4.08 12.33
C PRO A 201 -2.10 4.01 11.52
N ASN A 202 -1.70 5.10 10.86
CA ASN A 202 -0.48 5.15 10.05
C ASN A 202 0.76 4.77 10.87
N SER A 203 0.73 5.06 12.15
CA SER A 203 1.77 4.74 13.12
C SER A 203 1.97 3.24 13.37
N LEU A 204 0.97 2.40 13.06
CA LEU A 204 1.04 0.93 13.19
C LEU A 204 1.57 0.24 11.93
N ILE A 205 1.74 0.97 10.83
CA ILE A 205 2.21 0.40 9.58
C ILE A 205 3.72 0.16 9.66
N GLU A 206 4.16 -1.05 9.28
CA GLU A 206 5.56 -1.38 9.07
C GLU A 206 5.99 -1.06 7.64
N GLN A 207 5.18 -1.46 6.67
CA GLN A 207 5.37 -1.16 5.25
C GLN A 207 4.06 -1.40 4.48
N ILE A 208 3.98 -0.79 3.30
CA ILE A 208 2.93 -1.09 2.32
C ILE A 208 3.61 -1.77 1.14
N GLU A 209 3.17 -2.98 0.80
CA GLU A 209 3.62 -3.72 -0.38
C GLU A 209 2.59 -3.61 -1.49
N ILE A 210 3.02 -3.25 -2.70
CA ILE A 210 2.14 -3.06 -3.85
C ILE A 210 2.61 -3.95 -5.00
N ILE A 211 1.68 -4.74 -5.55
CA ILE A 211 1.87 -5.49 -6.80
C ILE A 211 0.99 -4.84 -7.86
N LYS A 212 1.58 -4.43 -8.98
CA LYS A 212 0.89 -3.89 -10.14
C LYS A 212 0.85 -4.96 -11.24
N GLY A 213 -0.19 -5.79 -11.20
CA GLY A 213 -0.35 -6.93 -12.10
C GLY A 213 -1.12 -8.10 -11.49
N PRO A 214 -1.21 -9.25 -12.18
CA PRO A 214 -2.10 -10.33 -11.78
C PRO A 214 -1.64 -11.01 -10.49
N ALA A 215 -2.52 -11.05 -9.49
CA ALA A 215 -2.29 -11.70 -8.22
C ALA A 215 -3.40 -12.70 -7.83
N SER A 216 -4.41 -12.89 -8.69
CA SER A 216 -5.58 -13.75 -8.41
C SER A 216 -5.22 -15.21 -8.10
N THR A 217 -4.12 -15.74 -8.64
CA THR A 217 -3.67 -17.12 -8.36
C THR A 217 -3.41 -17.39 -6.88
N LEU A 218 -2.94 -16.40 -6.12
CA LEU A 218 -2.74 -16.56 -4.67
C LEU A 218 -3.91 -16.02 -3.84
N TYR A 219 -4.56 -14.96 -4.32
CA TYR A 219 -5.49 -14.18 -3.53
C TYR A 219 -6.95 -14.31 -3.98
N GLY A 220 -7.21 -14.87 -5.16
CA GLY A 220 -8.55 -15.09 -5.70
C GLY A 220 -9.15 -13.86 -6.39
N SER A 221 -10.45 -13.68 -6.26
CA SER A 221 -11.22 -12.59 -6.83
C SER A 221 -10.67 -11.20 -6.45
N GLU A 222 -10.87 -10.20 -7.32
CA GLU A 222 -10.52 -8.78 -7.14
C GLU A 222 -9.03 -8.44 -7.33
N ALA A 223 -8.10 -9.40 -7.24
CA ALA A 223 -6.67 -9.17 -7.49
C ALA A 223 -6.32 -9.18 -8.99
N VAL A 224 -7.04 -8.40 -9.79
CA VAL A 224 -6.95 -8.36 -11.26
C VAL A 224 -5.92 -7.33 -11.73
N GLY A 225 -6.10 -6.06 -11.34
CA GLY A 225 -5.21 -4.95 -11.66
C GLY A 225 -3.97 -4.90 -10.77
N GLY A 226 -4.11 -5.43 -9.57
CA GLY A 226 -3.05 -5.46 -8.57
C GLY A 226 -3.56 -5.67 -7.17
N LEU A 227 -2.66 -5.50 -6.21
CA LEU A 227 -3.03 -5.54 -4.82
C LEU A 227 -2.15 -4.60 -3.97
N ILE A 228 -2.70 -4.17 -2.85
CA ILE A 228 -2.06 -3.38 -1.82
C ILE A 228 -2.12 -4.16 -0.52
N ASN A 229 -0.97 -4.49 0.05
CA ASN A 229 -0.89 -5.20 1.32
C ASN A 229 -0.28 -4.30 2.39
N ILE A 230 -1.07 -3.97 3.40
CA ILE A 230 -0.67 -3.17 4.55
C ILE A 230 -0.09 -4.12 5.59
N ILE A 231 1.22 -4.09 5.76
CA ILE A 231 1.92 -4.88 6.78
C ILE A 231 1.96 -4.07 8.06
N THR A 232 1.40 -4.62 9.13
CA THR A 232 1.39 -3.97 10.45
C THR A 232 2.63 -4.35 11.24
N LYS A 233 3.11 -3.44 12.09
CA LYS A 233 4.31 -3.63 12.92
C LYS A 233 4.29 -4.93 13.71
N ASN A 234 5.46 -5.51 13.82
CA ASN A 234 5.70 -6.59 14.77
C ASN A 234 5.75 -6.01 16.19
N THR A 235 5.10 -6.69 17.14
CA THR A 235 5.11 -6.25 18.56
C THR A 235 6.51 -6.19 19.14
N LEU A 236 7.47 -6.98 18.64
CA LEU A 236 8.85 -7.00 19.14
C LEU A 236 9.64 -5.74 18.76
N GLU A 237 9.36 -5.18 17.57
CA GLU A 237 10.09 -4.06 16.97
C GLU A 237 9.35 -2.72 17.15
N ALA A 238 8.10 -2.78 17.61
CA ALA A 238 7.31 -1.59 17.89
C ALA A 238 7.87 -0.83 19.10
N PRO A 239 7.86 0.52 19.09
CA PRO A 239 8.20 1.33 20.25
C PRO A 239 7.24 1.05 21.42
N ASP A 240 7.72 1.24 22.64
CA ASP A 240 6.90 1.00 23.84
C ASP A 240 5.68 1.95 23.89
N PHE A 241 5.86 3.18 23.40
CA PHE A 241 4.79 4.16 23.23
C PHE A 241 5.07 5.07 22.04
N PHE A 242 4.02 5.45 21.32
CA PHE A 242 4.10 6.48 20.29
C PHE A 242 2.78 7.27 20.21
N ALA A 243 2.89 8.53 19.82
CA ALA A 243 1.78 9.40 19.50
C ALA A 243 2.15 10.26 18.28
N ASP A 244 1.22 10.48 17.37
CA ASP A 244 1.34 11.40 16.23
C ASP A 244 0.04 12.20 16.14
N ALA A 245 0.12 13.53 16.27
CA ALA A 245 -1.04 14.40 16.19
C ALA A 245 -0.77 15.57 15.26
N PHE A 246 -1.74 15.95 14.46
CA PHE A 246 -1.68 17.17 13.64
C PHE A 246 -3.02 17.87 13.53
N VAL A 247 -2.93 19.16 13.23
CA VAL A 247 -4.06 20.03 12.89
C VAL A 247 -3.79 20.74 11.57
N THR A 248 -4.85 21.11 10.86
CA THR A 248 -4.75 21.95 9.67
C THR A 248 -5.43 23.30 9.87
N SER A 249 -5.12 24.27 9.01
CA SER A 249 -5.78 25.59 9.02
C SER A 249 -7.27 25.54 8.65
N TRP A 250 -7.74 24.41 8.11
CA TRP A 250 -9.16 24.17 7.86
C TRP A 250 -9.92 23.65 9.09
N GLY A 251 -9.19 23.27 10.16
CA GLY A 251 -9.77 22.72 11.37
C GLY A 251 -9.76 21.19 11.43
N GLU A 252 -9.14 20.51 10.46
CA GLU A 252 -8.94 19.05 10.56
C GLU A 252 -8.03 18.74 11.76
N PHE A 253 -8.42 17.78 12.58
CA PHE A 253 -7.64 17.25 13.70
C PHE A 253 -7.48 15.75 13.56
N ASN A 254 -6.26 15.24 13.61
CA ASN A 254 -5.96 13.81 13.62
C ASN A 254 -5.02 13.46 14.77
N ILE A 255 -5.27 12.36 15.44
CA ILE A 255 -4.36 11.80 16.44
C ILE A 255 -4.28 10.29 16.32
N ASP A 256 -3.05 9.78 16.24
CA ASP A 256 -2.70 8.37 16.36
C ASP A 256 -1.94 8.13 17.66
N VAL A 257 -2.40 7.21 18.49
CA VAL A 257 -1.71 6.80 19.71
C VAL A 257 -1.52 5.29 19.69
N GLY A 258 -0.36 4.81 20.07
CA GLY A 258 -0.11 3.40 20.22
C GLY A 258 0.83 3.06 21.35
N ALA A 259 0.66 1.84 21.86
CA ALA A 259 1.48 1.30 22.94
C ALA A 259 1.74 -0.17 22.75
N LYS A 260 2.97 -0.57 23.05
CA LYS A 260 3.36 -1.97 23.22
C LYS A 260 3.16 -2.38 24.66
N ILE A 261 2.46 -3.47 24.87
CA ILE A 261 2.16 -4.01 26.19
C ILE A 261 2.73 -5.42 26.26
N ASN A 262 3.74 -5.59 27.12
CA ASN A 262 4.33 -6.90 27.37
C ASN A 262 3.49 -7.64 28.41
N LEU A 263 3.00 -8.83 28.05
CA LEU A 263 2.16 -9.67 28.89
C LEU A 263 2.97 -10.85 29.48
N GLY A 264 4.21 -10.58 29.83
CA GLY A 264 5.16 -11.52 30.37
C GLY A 264 5.81 -12.38 29.27
N LYS A 265 6.20 -13.63 29.62
CA LYS A 265 6.97 -14.50 28.70
C LYS A 265 6.13 -15.20 27.62
N LYS A 266 4.85 -14.91 27.49
CA LYS A 266 3.95 -15.70 26.63
C LYS A 266 3.32 -14.91 25.48
N ALA A 267 3.17 -13.61 25.64
CA ALA A 267 2.52 -12.78 24.64
C ALA A 267 2.95 -11.31 24.76
N ASP A 268 2.95 -10.64 23.63
CA ASP A 268 3.07 -9.20 23.51
C ASP A 268 1.85 -8.67 22.75
N MET A 269 1.35 -7.51 23.15
CA MET A 269 0.23 -6.84 22.50
C MET A 269 0.65 -5.47 22.00
N LEU A 270 0.22 -5.11 20.81
CA LEU A 270 0.28 -3.76 20.25
C LEU A 270 -1.15 -3.20 20.22
N LEU A 271 -1.35 -2.08 20.88
CA LEU A 271 -2.60 -1.32 20.85
C LEU A 271 -2.40 -0.05 20.02
N GLY A 272 -3.33 0.29 19.16
CA GLY A 272 -3.38 1.54 18.43
C GLY A 272 -4.77 2.13 18.42
N ILE A 273 -4.85 3.46 18.54
CA ILE A 273 -6.09 4.23 18.46
C ILE A 273 -5.87 5.38 17.50
N ASN A 274 -6.76 5.53 16.53
CA ASN A 274 -6.85 6.69 15.67
C ASN A 274 -8.15 7.42 15.95
N TYR A 275 -8.09 8.74 16.08
CA TYR A 275 -9.23 9.63 16.09
C TYR A 275 -9.02 10.74 15.09
N PHE A 276 -10.04 11.01 14.27
CA PHE A 276 -10.06 12.10 13.31
C PHE A 276 -11.37 12.88 13.46
N ASN A 277 -11.27 14.21 13.46
CA ASN A 277 -12.42 15.10 13.47
C ASN A 277 -12.22 16.25 12.48
N TYR A 278 -13.28 16.58 11.77
CA TYR A 278 -13.41 17.78 10.95
C TYR A 278 -14.87 18.22 10.96
N ASP A 279 -15.15 19.41 11.51
CA ASP A 279 -16.49 19.93 11.71
C ASP A 279 -16.69 21.38 11.20
N ASN A 280 -15.78 21.87 10.36
CA ASN A 280 -15.79 23.22 9.80
C ASN A 280 -16.24 23.20 8.33
N PRO A 281 -17.53 23.46 8.01
CA PRO A 281 -18.00 23.48 6.63
C PRO A 281 -17.40 24.67 5.86
N ILE A 282 -16.83 24.38 4.70
CA ILE A 282 -16.20 25.35 3.80
C ILE A 282 -16.80 25.20 2.40
N ASP A 283 -17.12 26.32 1.76
CA ASP A 283 -17.55 26.47 0.38
C ASP A 283 -16.73 27.60 -0.28
N ASN A 284 -15.71 27.24 -1.05
CA ASN A 284 -14.81 28.21 -1.69
C ASN A 284 -15.22 28.62 -3.10
N ASN A 285 -16.08 27.86 -3.78
CA ASN A 285 -16.55 28.17 -5.12
C ASN A 285 -17.91 28.85 -5.15
N GLY A 286 -18.61 28.92 -4.02
CA GLY A 286 -19.92 29.60 -3.87
C GLY A 286 -21.07 28.81 -4.48
N ASP A 287 -20.98 27.49 -4.55
CA ASP A 287 -22.06 26.62 -5.04
C ASP A 287 -23.03 26.18 -3.94
N ASN A 288 -22.85 26.65 -2.71
CA ASN A 288 -23.61 26.31 -1.52
C ASN A 288 -23.46 24.86 -1.04
N PHE A 289 -22.41 24.14 -1.50
CA PHE A 289 -22.07 22.80 -1.00
C PHE A 289 -20.74 22.81 -0.22
N THR A 290 -20.59 21.87 0.68
CA THR A 290 -19.32 21.67 1.40
C THR A 290 -18.24 21.15 0.44
N ASP A 291 -17.07 21.80 0.39
CA ASP A 291 -15.92 21.37 -0.41
C ASP A 291 -15.31 20.04 0.09
N LEU A 292 -15.47 19.75 1.37
CA LEU A 292 -15.01 18.55 2.05
C LEU A 292 -16.07 18.04 3.01
N THR A 293 -16.27 16.73 3.06
CA THR A 293 -17.16 16.10 4.06
C THR A 293 -16.68 16.33 5.47
N LEU A 294 -17.62 16.67 6.33
CA LEU A 294 -17.40 16.72 7.78
C LEU A 294 -17.35 15.28 8.31
N GLN A 295 -16.47 15.01 9.28
CA GLN A 295 -16.23 13.66 9.77
C GLN A 295 -15.92 13.65 11.26
N ASP A 296 -16.49 12.65 11.94
CA ASP A 296 -16.05 12.20 13.27
C ASP A 296 -15.76 10.69 13.18
N ARG A 297 -14.50 10.29 13.44
CA ARG A 297 -14.06 8.94 13.20
C ARG A 297 -13.16 8.43 14.31
N ILE A 298 -13.46 7.22 14.81
CA ILE A 298 -12.61 6.50 15.75
C ILE A 298 -12.30 5.10 15.26
N SER A 299 -11.05 4.68 15.41
CA SER A 299 -10.60 3.32 15.16
C SER A 299 -9.72 2.83 16.30
N VAL A 300 -9.97 1.58 16.71
CA VAL A 300 -9.14 0.89 17.71
C VAL A 300 -8.62 -0.39 17.08
N PHE A 301 -7.31 -0.57 17.10
CA PHE A 301 -6.63 -1.75 16.59
C PHE A 301 -5.82 -2.42 17.69
N GLN A 302 -5.91 -3.73 17.80
CA GLN A 302 -5.12 -4.54 18.72
C GLN A 302 -4.48 -5.70 17.94
N LYS A 303 -3.18 -5.95 18.18
CA LYS A 303 -2.47 -7.11 17.61
C LYS A 303 -1.72 -7.82 18.73
N TRP A 304 -1.96 -9.12 18.84
CA TRP A 304 -1.38 -10.02 19.82
C TRP A 304 -0.43 -10.97 19.12
N ASN A 305 0.81 -11.10 19.61
CA ASN A 305 1.75 -12.12 19.20
C ASN A 305 2.03 -13.05 20.37
N PHE A 306 1.82 -14.35 20.17
CA PHE A 306 2.00 -15.36 21.17
C PHE A 306 3.32 -16.09 20.93
N GLN A 307 4.18 -16.13 21.97
CA GLN A 307 5.44 -16.84 21.90
C GLN A 307 5.18 -18.35 22.02
N ARG A 308 5.66 -19.10 21.04
CA ARG A 308 5.48 -20.55 20.95
C ARG A 308 6.81 -21.26 20.79
N LYS A 309 6.84 -22.55 21.14
CA LYS A 309 8.02 -23.41 20.93
C LYS A 309 8.41 -23.37 19.44
N GLU A 310 9.73 -23.40 19.18
CA GLU A 310 10.31 -23.36 17.83
C GLU A 310 9.94 -22.11 17.04
N ASN A 311 9.63 -20.99 17.72
CA ASN A 311 9.23 -19.70 17.13
C ASN A 311 8.07 -19.84 16.13
N ARG A 312 7.18 -20.81 16.34
CA ARG A 312 6.00 -21.00 15.49
C ARG A 312 5.06 -19.80 15.57
N ILE A 313 4.58 -19.36 14.43
CA ILE A 313 3.70 -18.20 14.31
C ILE A 313 2.38 -18.45 15.03
N PHE A 314 1.99 -17.53 15.89
CA PHE A 314 0.62 -17.32 16.33
C PHE A 314 0.40 -15.84 16.59
N SER A 315 -0.40 -15.22 15.74
CA SER A 315 -0.84 -13.83 15.89
C SER A 315 -2.34 -13.74 15.75
N LEU A 316 -2.93 -12.82 16.49
CA LEU A 316 -4.34 -12.47 16.44
C LEU A 316 -4.43 -10.96 16.44
N ALA A 317 -5.26 -10.37 15.57
CA ALA A 317 -5.55 -8.95 15.60
C ALA A 317 -7.05 -8.70 15.49
N GLY A 318 -7.49 -7.58 16.05
CA GLY A 318 -8.86 -7.11 15.95
C GLY A 318 -8.88 -5.60 15.70
N ARG A 319 -9.84 -5.14 14.90
CA ARG A 319 -10.11 -3.72 14.68
C ARG A 319 -11.58 -3.43 14.88
N PHE A 320 -11.85 -2.34 15.54
CA PHE A 320 -13.14 -1.66 15.55
C PHE A 320 -13.00 -0.32 14.85
N PHE A 321 -13.98 0.03 14.03
CA PHE A 321 -14.04 1.28 13.28
C PHE A 321 -15.46 1.82 13.33
N TYR A 322 -15.58 3.12 13.61
CA TYR A 322 -16.82 3.89 13.51
C TYR A 322 -16.54 5.22 12.85
N GLU A 323 -17.39 5.62 11.92
CA GLU A 323 -17.35 6.92 11.25
C GLU A 323 -18.75 7.49 11.11
N ASP A 324 -18.90 8.76 11.46
CA ASP A 324 -20.01 9.64 11.12
C ASP A 324 -19.48 10.67 10.12
N ARG A 325 -20.06 10.70 8.93
CA ARG A 325 -19.63 11.55 7.82
C ARG A 325 -20.85 12.20 7.17
N TRP A 326 -20.73 13.47 6.82
CA TRP A 326 -21.73 14.11 5.97
C TRP A 326 -21.11 15.19 5.08
N GLY A 327 -21.74 15.44 3.91
CA GLY A 327 -21.52 16.55 3.03
C GLY A 327 -22.83 17.00 2.44
N GLY A 328 -22.94 18.23 1.93
CA GLY A 328 -24.17 18.73 1.37
C GLY A 328 -24.24 20.24 1.34
N GLU A 329 -25.44 20.79 1.23
CA GLU A 329 -25.67 22.22 1.29
C GLU A 329 -25.21 22.79 2.64
N MET A 330 -24.66 24.03 2.62
CA MET A 330 -24.05 24.67 3.79
C MET A 330 -24.99 24.81 4.98
N GLN A 331 -26.30 24.78 4.76
CA GLN A 331 -27.34 24.89 5.79
C GLN A 331 -27.77 23.56 6.37
N TRP A 332 -27.24 22.42 5.84
CA TRP A 332 -27.65 21.10 6.28
C TRP A 332 -27.24 20.82 7.73
N THR A 333 -28.18 20.24 8.46
CA THR A 333 -27.96 19.71 9.83
C THR A 333 -28.60 18.33 9.93
N PRO A 334 -28.28 17.54 10.96
CA PRO A 334 -28.90 16.22 11.16
C PRO A 334 -30.45 16.22 11.24
N GLU A 335 -31.08 17.39 11.49
CA GLU A 335 -32.54 17.53 11.49
C GLU A 335 -33.15 17.38 10.11
N PHE A 336 -32.37 17.67 9.03
CA PHE A 336 -32.79 17.54 7.63
C PHE A 336 -32.52 16.15 7.06
N ARG A 337 -31.90 15.24 7.81
CA ARG A 337 -31.53 13.90 7.34
C ARG A 337 -32.74 13.09 6.87
N GLY A 338 -32.78 12.75 5.56
CA GLY A 338 -33.90 12.03 4.93
C GLY A 338 -35.11 12.88 4.60
N GLY A 339 -34.99 14.22 4.68
CA GLY A 339 -35.97 15.16 4.19
C GLY A 339 -35.63 15.66 2.79
N ASP A 340 -36.55 16.44 2.19
CA ASP A 340 -36.46 17.00 0.83
C ASP A 340 -36.36 18.52 0.81
N GLU A 341 -36.01 19.16 1.94
CA GLU A 341 -35.89 20.63 2.05
C GLU A 341 -34.46 21.11 1.78
N ILE A 342 -33.46 20.50 2.42
CA ILE A 342 -32.03 20.82 2.31
C ILE A 342 -31.25 19.55 2.06
N TYR A 343 -30.51 19.53 0.94
CA TYR A 343 -29.79 18.33 0.51
C TYR A 343 -28.53 18.06 1.36
N GLY A 344 -28.38 16.81 1.76
CA GLY A 344 -27.16 16.32 2.40
C GLY A 344 -27.02 14.81 2.28
N GLU A 345 -25.79 14.36 2.19
CA GLU A 345 -25.38 12.95 2.16
C GLU A 345 -24.77 12.60 3.51
N SER A 346 -25.49 11.86 4.33
CA SER A 346 -25.09 11.48 5.69
C SER A 346 -24.83 9.98 5.77
N ILE A 347 -23.64 9.60 6.21
CA ILE A 347 -23.14 8.23 6.16
C ILE A 347 -22.63 7.82 7.54
N TYR A 348 -23.27 6.84 8.15
CA TYR A 348 -22.81 6.19 9.38
C TYR A 348 -22.24 4.83 9.04
N THR A 349 -20.96 4.59 9.34
CA THR A 349 -20.26 3.34 9.11
C THR A 349 -19.80 2.72 10.40
N ARG A 350 -20.09 1.44 10.62
CA ARG A 350 -19.57 0.64 11.72
C ARG A 350 -18.95 -0.64 11.18
N ARG A 351 -17.74 -0.95 11.65
CA ARG A 351 -17.01 -2.11 11.17
C ARG A 351 -16.26 -2.83 12.28
N TRP A 352 -16.33 -4.16 12.26
CA TRP A 352 -15.54 -5.06 13.12
C TRP A 352 -14.69 -5.97 12.24
N GLU A 353 -13.47 -6.20 12.66
CA GLU A 353 -12.55 -7.08 11.96
C GLU A 353 -11.76 -7.93 12.95
N ILE A 354 -11.59 -9.19 12.59
CA ILE A 354 -10.67 -10.13 13.28
C ILE A 354 -9.83 -10.80 12.22
N LEU A 355 -8.52 -10.88 12.47
CA LEU A 355 -7.58 -11.58 11.59
C LEU A 355 -6.53 -12.32 12.41
N GLY A 356 -6.04 -13.44 11.90
CA GLY A 356 -5.05 -14.20 12.63
C GLY A 356 -4.28 -15.20 11.77
N LYS A 357 -3.13 -15.60 12.29
CA LYS A 357 -2.25 -16.63 11.71
C LYS A 357 -1.85 -17.62 12.78
N TYR A 358 -1.93 -18.90 12.46
CA TYR A 358 -1.55 -19.99 13.35
C TYR A 358 -0.75 -21.04 12.59
N GLN A 359 0.53 -21.21 12.93
CA GLN A 359 1.34 -22.28 12.40
C GLN A 359 1.05 -23.59 13.18
N LEU A 360 0.70 -24.65 12.46
CA LEU A 360 0.38 -25.94 13.07
C LEU A 360 1.60 -26.53 13.82
N PRO A 361 1.40 -27.23 14.97
CA PRO A 361 2.47 -27.82 15.76
C PRO A 361 2.95 -29.17 15.18
N ILE A 362 3.26 -29.19 13.89
CA ILE A 362 3.76 -30.35 13.16
C ILE A 362 5.13 -30.05 12.56
N LYS A 363 5.84 -31.06 12.06
CA LYS A 363 7.18 -30.91 11.46
C LYS A 363 7.17 -30.03 10.20
N GLU A 364 6.14 -30.19 9.41
CA GLU A 364 5.97 -29.44 8.17
C GLU A 364 5.50 -28.00 8.47
N LYS A 365 5.92 -27.04 7.64
CA LYS A 365 5.49 -25.65 7.78
C LYS A 365 4.09 -25.49 7.16
N VAL A 366 3.08 -25.72 7.97
CA VAL A 366 1.67 -25.50 7.61
C VAL A 366 1.14 -24.33 8.41
N LEU A 367 0.64 -23.33 7.71
CA LEU A 367 0.08 -22.11 8.27
C LEU A 367 -1.43 -22.05 7.99
N PHE A 368 -2.21 -21.82 9.04
CA PHE A 368 -3.61 -21.43 8.94
C PHE A 368 -3.72 -19.92 9.10
N SER A 369 -4.30 -19.24 8.11
CA SER A 369 -4.62 -17.81 8.13
C SER A 369 -6.12 -17.64 8.05
N PHE A 370 -6.68 -16.70 8.81
CA PHE A 370 -8.11 -16.43 8.79
C PHE A 370 -8.41 -14.97 9.02
N SER A 371 -9.52 -14.51 8.47
CA SER A 371 -10.12 -13.21 8.79
C SER A 371 -11.63 -13.27 8.76
N TYR A 372 -12.23 -12.34 9.47
CA TYR A 372 -13.67 -12.07 9.44
C TYR A 372 -13.88 -10.57 9.58
N ASN A 373 -14.75 -10.01 8.77
CA ASN A 373 -15.23 -8.65 8.94
C ASN A 373 -16.75 -8.59 8.89
N ASP A 374 -17.29 -7.63 9.62
CA ASP A 374 -18.71 -7.27 9.66
C ASP A 374 -18.77 -5.76 9.45
N HIS A 375 -19.43 -5.34 8.37
CA HIS A 375 -19.60 -3.95 7.96
C HIS A 375 -21.07 -3.63 7.92
N SER A 376 -21.49 -2.61 8.64
CA SER A 376 -22.85 -2.08 8.64
C SER A 376 -22.81 -0.62 8.26
N GLN A 377 -23.60 -0.25 7.26
CA GLN A 377 -23.71 1.10 6.75
C GLN A 377 -25.16 1.58 6.83
N ASN A 378 -25.33 2.79 7.33
CA ASN A 378 -26.59 3.50 7.36
C ASN A 378 -26.40 4.88 6.74
N SER A 379 -26.73 5.01 5.48
CA SER A 379 -26.54 6.23 4.71
C SER A 379 -27.91 6.80 4.28
N VAL A 380 -27.92 8.11 4.06
CA VAL A 380 -29.05 8.79 3.44
C VAL A 380 -28.47 9.83 2.46
N TYR A 381 -28.91 9.76 1.24
CA TYR A 381 -28.54 10.66 0.14
C TYR A 381 -29.76 11.51 -0.22
N GLY A 382 -29.78 12.75 0.29
CA GLY A 382 -31.01 13.57 0.24
C GLY A 382 -32.15 12.89 1.01
N ASP A 383 -33.19 12.49 0.29
CA ASP A 383 -34.35 11.73 0.82
C ASP A 383 -34.24 10.21 0.63
N THR A 384 -33.19 9.72 -0.04
CA THR A 384 -33.00 8.30 -0.40
C THR A 384 -32.16 7.57 0.63
N PRO A 385 -32.74 6.63 1.41
CA PRO A 385 -31.97 5.83 2.37
C PRO A 385 -31.22 4.70 1.67
N TYR A 386 -29.98 4.45 2.11
CA TYR A 386 -29.20 3.27 1.77
C TYR A 386 -28.69 2.61 3.04
N ILE A 387 -29.22 1.42 3.32
CA ILE A 387 -28.88 0.62 4.49
C ILE A 387 -28.31 -0.69 3.98
N ALA A 388 -27.06 -1.00 4.35
CA ALA A 388 -26.38 -2.19 3.86
C ALA A 388 -25.58 -2.89 4.96
N ASP A 389 -25.59 -4.20 4.91
CA ASP A 389 -24.80 -5.09 5.76
C ASP A 389 -23.95 -6.03 4.91
N GLN A 390 -22.67 -6.09 5.20
CA GLN A 390 -21.74 -7.01 4.54
C GLN A 390 -20.91 -7.77 5.57
N ARG A 391 -20.78 -9.08 5.37
CA ARG A 391 -19.93 -9.97 6.18
C ARG A 391 -19.02 -10.78 5.26
N ILE A 392 -17.72 -10.76 5.53
CA ILE A 392 -16.76 -11.54 4.78
C ILE A 392 -15.97 -12.42 5.75
N GLY A 393 -16.04 -13.72 5.56
CA GLY A 393 -15.23 -14.72 6.25
C GLY A 393 -14.18 -15.31 5.30
N PHE A 394 -12.96 -15.45 5.76
CA PHE A 394 -11.87 -16.06 4.99
C PHE A 394 -11.08 -17.02 5.86
N GLY A 395 -10.75 -18.18 5.32
CA GLY A 395 -9.86 -19.14 5.93
C GLY A 395 -8.96 -19.79 4.88
N GLN A 396 -7.66 -19.93 5.18
CA GLN A 396 -6.69 -20.49 4.25
C GLN A 396 -5.66 -21.33 4.98
N PHE A 397 -5.40 -22.52 4.46
CA PHE A 397 -4.24 -23.34 4.80
C PHE A 397 -3.18 -23.23 3.71
N THR A 398 -1.93 -23.04 4.10
CA THR A 398 -0.78 -23.11 3.20
C THR A 398 0.25 -24.09 3.73
N TRP A 399 0.77 -24.94 2.86
CA TRP A 399 1.89 -25.82 3.10
C TRP A 399 3.08 -25.38 2.26
N ASP A 400 4.16 -24.99 2.93
CA ASP A 400 5.40 -24.50 2.34
C ASP A 400 6.47 -25.58 2.43
N LYS A 401 7.02 -26.01 1.27
CA LYS A 401 7.96 -27.12 1.18
C LYS A 401 9.03 -26.90 0.13
N SER A 402 10.28 -26.80 0.56
CA SER A 402 11.41 -26.77 -0.36
C SER A 402 11.91 -28.20 -0.65
N LEU A 403 12.09 -28.53 -1.93
CA LEU A 403 12.51 -29.83 -2.46
C LEU A 403 13.61 -29.65 -3.52
N GLY A 404 14.86 -29.55 -3.11
CA GLY A 404 15.99 -29.31 -4.01
C GLY A 404 15.89 -27.95 -4.68
N SER A 405 15.70 -27.93 -6.01
CA SER A 405 15.52 -26.69 -6.78
C SER A 405 14.07 -26.18 -6.83
N HIS A 406 13.13 -26.91 -6.23
CA HIS A 406 11.71 -26.58 -6.19
C HIS A 406 11.33 -26.02 -4.83
N ASP A 407 10.57 -24.94 -4.84
CA ASP A 407 10.02 -24.30 -3.67
C ASP A 407 8.49 -24.22 -3.76
N LEU A 408 7.87 -25.33 -3.30
CA LEU A 408 6.42 -25.56 -3.43
C LEU A 408 5.63 -24.81 -2.38
N LEU A 409 4.50 -24.24 -2.79
CA LEU A 409 3.43 -23.73 -1.96
C LEU A 409 2.12 -24.36 -2.41
N ILE A 410 1.50 -25.14 -1.53
CA ILE A 410 0.18 -25.75 -1.78
C ILE A 410 -0.79 -25.16 -0.77
N GLY A 411 -1.98 -24.80 -1.21
CA GLY A 411 -2.99 -24.25 -0.32
C GLY A 411 -4.41 -24.58 -0.68
N SER A 412 -5.26 -24.45 0.32
CA SER A 412 -6.70 -24.46 0.19
C SER A 412 -7.27 -23.25 0.90
N ALA A 413 -8.31 -22.67 0.35
CA ALA A 413 -8.99 -21.52 0.95
C ALA A 413 -10.50 -21.67 0.86
N ILE A 414 -11.18 -20.96 1.72
CA ILE A 414 -12.62 -20.78 1.69
C ILE A 414 -12.91 -19.32 1.95
N ARG A 415 -13.76 -18.72 1.11
CA ARG A 415 -14.29 -17.37 1.30
C ARG A 415 -15.80 -17.43 1.42
N TYR A 416 -16.34 -16.80 2.44
CA TYR A 416 -17.75 -16.59 2.66
C TYR A 416 -18.04 -15.12 2.47
N ASN A 417 -19.03 -14.78 1.62
CA ASN A 417 -19.56 -13.44 1.44
C ASN A 417 -21.06 -13.45 1.73
N TYR A 418 -21.49 -12.53 2.56
CA TYR A 418 -22.87 -12.16 2.80
C TYR A 418 -23.02 -10.68 2.47
N TYR A 419 -24.04 -10.34 1.71
CA TYR A 419 -24.39 -8.96 1.38
C TYR A 419 -25.91 -8.80 1.31
N ASP A 420 -26.40 -7.71 1.90
CA ASP A 420 -27.80 -7.31 1.90
C ASP A 420 -27.91 -5.79 1.91
N ASP A 421 -28.80 -5.22 1.11
CA ASP A 421 -29.13 -3.79 1.12
C ASP A 421 -30.62 -3.56 0.85
N ASN A 422 -31.08 -2.33 1.04
CA ASN A 422 -32.46 -1.94 0.85
C ASN A 422 -32.78 -1.40 -0.56
N THR A 423 -31.89 -1.53 -1.54
CA THR A 423 -32.15 -1.08 -2.90
C THR A 423 -33.04 -2.03 -3.69
N THR A 424 -33.70 -1.53 -4.72
CA THR A 424 -34.56 -2.36 -5.58
C THR A 424 -33.79 -3.37 -6.42
N ALA A 425 -32.49 -3.21 -6.54
CA ALA A 425 -31.61 -4.13 -7.28
C ALA A 425 -31.21 -5.34 -6.44
N THR A 426 -31.16 -5.22 -5.13
CA THR A 426 -30.94 -6.33 -4.20
C THR A 426 -32.26 -6.97 -3.85
N THR A 427 -32.78 -7.80 -4.76
CA THR A 427 -34.08 -8.48 -4.57
C THR A 427 -34.06 -9.58 -3.51
N SER A 428 -32.90 -10.05 -3.11
CA SER A 428 -32.65 -11.05 -2.07
C SER A 428 -31.22 -10.96 -1.57
N VAL A 429 -31.03 -11.42 -0.35
CA VAL A 429 -29.68 -11.55 0.26
C VAL A 429 -28.73 -12.31 -0.68
N ASP A 430 -27.56 -11.75 -0.96
CA ASP A 430 -26.49 -12.44 -1.68
C ASP A 430 -25.57 -13.17 -0.69
N GLU A 431 -25.66 -14.51 -0.68
CA GLU A 431 -24.87 -15.37 0.20
C GLU A 431 -24.11 -16.40 -0.61
N VAL A 432 -22.77 -16.31 -0.58
CA VAL A 432 -21.89 -17.13 -1.41
C VAL A 432 -20.74 -17.69 -0.60
N VAL A 433 -20.44 -18.98 -0.83
CA VAL A 433 -19.25 -19.67 -0.36
C VAL A 433 -18.41 -20.08 -1.55
N ILE A 434 -17.14 -19.64 -1.57
CA ILE A 434 -16.19 -19.94 -2.63
C ILE A 434 -15.04 -20.79 -2.06
N PRO A 435 -15.10 -22.13 -2.19
CA PRO A 435 -13.97 -23.00 -1.90
C PRO A 435 -12.91 -22.89 -3.02
N SER A 436 -11.65 -22.99 -2.63
CA SER A 436 -10.51 -22.80 -3.53
C SER A 436 -9.37 -23.76 -3.21
N LEU A 437 -8.65 -24.15 -4.27
CA LEU A 437 -7.40 -24.90 -4.18
C LEU A 437 -6.35 -24.20 -5.01
N PHE A 438 -5.10 -24.13 -4.56
CA PHE A 438 -4.02 -23.56 -5.35
C PHE A 438 -2.69 -24.27 -5.10
N ILE A 439 -1.86 -24.23 -6.13
CA ILE A 439 -0.50 -24.72 -6.09
C ILE A 439 0.41 -23.72 -6.81
N GLN A 440 1.58 -23.52 -6.26
CA GLN A 440 2.65 -22.73 -6.85
C GLN A 440 3.97 -23.43 -6.65
N ASP A 441 4.82 -23.45 -7.69
CA ASP A 441 6.18 -23.95 -7.62
C ASP A 441 7.14 -22.88 -8.15
N GLU A 442 8.07 -22.45 -7.32
CA GLU A 442 9.20 -21.63 -7.75
C GLU A 442 10.40 -22.54 -7.99
N ILE A 443 10.82 -22.63 -9.25
CA ILE A 443 11.86 -23.52 -9.72
C ILE A 443 13.15 -22.71 -9.95
N SER A 444 14.18 -22.99 -9.16
CA SER A 444 15.53 -22.47 -9.42
C SER A 444 16.16 -23.22 -10.59
N LEU A 445 16.01 -22.71 -11.82
CA LEU A 445 16.55 -23.33 -13.03
C LEU A 445 18.08 -23.26 -13.09
N ALA A 446 18.64 -22.17 -12.63
CA ALA A 446 20.05 -21.90 -12.46
C ALA A 446 20.26 -20.79 -11.44
N LYS A 447 21.52 -20.51 -11.06
CA LYS A 447 21.85 -19.46 -10.06
C LYS A 447 21.24 -18.08 -10.37
N GLN A 448 21.04 -17.77 -11.65
CA GLN A 448 20.52 -16.48 -12.12
C GLN A 448 19.07 -16.55 -12.64
N HIS A 449 18.49 -17.73 -12.73
CA HIS A 449 17.22 -17.98 -13.40
C HIS A 449 16.24 -18.68 -12.47
N SER A 450 15.08 -18.07 -12.23
CA SER A 450 13.97 -18.64 -11.48
C SER A 450 12.70 -18.59 -12.33
N LEU A 451 11.93 -19.67 -12.30
CA LEU A 451 10.63 -19.79 -12.95
C LEU A 451 9.58 -20.14 -11.91
N LEU A 452 8.56 -19.32 -11.79
CA LEU A 452 7.40 -19.57 -10.97
C LEU A 452 6.23 -19.99 -11.85
N LEU A 453 5.60 -21.09 -11.49
CA LEU A 453 4.37 -21.59 -12.08
C LEU A 453 3.31 -21.70 -11.00
N GLY A 454 2.12 -21.19 -11.26
CA GLY A 454 1.00 -21.21 -10.32
C GLY A 454 -0.31 -21.52 -11.02
N MET A 455 -1.20 -22.20 -10.30
CA MET A 455 -2.56 -22.48 -10.71
C MET A 455 -3.49 -22.40 -9.50
N ARG A 456 -4.62 -21.76 -9.67
CA ARG A 456 -5.71 -21.75 -8.69
C ARG A 456 -7.01 -22.20 -9.34
N TYR A 457 -7.80 -22.91 -8.59
CA TYR A 457 -9.17 -23.32 -8.87
C TYR A 457 -10.09 -22.74 -7.81
N ASP A 458 -11.12 -22.01 -8.23
CA ASP A 458 -12.21 -21.51 -7.43
C ASP A 458 -13.53 -22.09 -7.95
N TYR A 459 -14.48 -22.33 -7.05
CA TYR A 459 -15.81 -22.75 -7.42
C TYR A 459 -16.85 -21.79 -6.85
N ASP A 460 -17.61 -21.13 -7.72
CA ASP A 460 -18.75 -20.30 -7.36
C ASP A 460 -20.03 -21.01 -7.79
N LYS A 461 -21.01 -21.11 -6.87
CA LYS A 461 -22.28 -21.84 -7.17
C LYS A 461 -23.09 -21.22 -8.34
N ARG A 462 -22.88 -19.92 -8.64
CA ARG A 462 -23.58 -19.18 -9.71
C ARG A 462 -22.86 -19.31 -11.06
N HIS A 463 -21.52 -19.26 -11.02
CA HIS A 463 -20.67 -19.14 -12.19
C HIS A 463 -19.85 -20.39 -12.49
N GLY A 464 -19.89 -21.41 -11.63
CA GLY A 464 -19.19 -22.68 -11.81
C GLY A 464 -17.70 -22.60 -11.51
N SER A 465 -16.91 -23.30 -12.32
CA SER A 465 -15.46 -23.47 -12.13
C SER A 465 -14.67 -22.34 -12.76
N ILE A 466 -13.78 -21.73 -11.99
CA ILE A 466 -12.91 -20.64 -12.41
C ILE A 466 -11.45 -21.07 -12.21
N TYR A 467 -10.61 -20.88 -13.23
CA TYR A 467 -9.20 -21.25 -13.23
C TYR A 467 -8.34 -20.00 -13.45
N THR A 468 -7.34 -19.79 -12.59
CA THR A 468 -6.42 -18.66 -12.68
C THR A 468 -4.97 -19.12 -12.71
N PRO A 469 -4.41 -19.43 -13.91
CA PRO A 469 -3.00 -19.73 -14.10
C PRO A 469 -2.14 -18.46 -13.94
N ARG A 470 -0.90 -18.65 -13.47
CA ARG A 470 0.14 -17.62 -13.42
C ARG A 470 1.50 -18.21 -13.76
N THR A 471 2.33 -17.42 -14.43
CA THR A 471 3.75 -17.69 -14.60
C THR A 471 4.55 -16.44 -14.34
N ALA A 472 5.73 -16.58 -13.74
CA ALA A 472 6.69 -15.49 -13.58
C ALA A 472 8.09 -16.04 -13.83
N TYR A 473 8.86 -15.32 -14.64
CA TYR A 473 10.26 -15.64 -14.91
C TYR A 473 11.14 -14.50 -14.46
N ARG A 474 12.14 -14.80 -13.63
CA ARG A 474 13.15 -13.85 -13.17
C ARG A 474 14.51 -14.22 -13.76
N PHE A 475 15.15 -13.23 -14.35
CA PHE A 475 16.53 -13.30 -14.80
C PHE A 475 17.38 -12.26 -14.06
N LYS A 476 18.28 -12.73 -13.22
CA LYS A 476 19.21 -11.92 -12.44
C LYS A 476 20.52 -11.81 -13.25
N ILE A 477 20.64 -10.78 -14.10
CA ILE A 477 21.82 -10.53 -14.94
C ILE A 477 23.04 -10.35 -14.03
N THR A 478 22.88 -9.51 -13.01
CA THR A 478 23.81 -9.32 -11.89
C THR A 478 22.99 -9.23 -10.59
N ASP A 479 23.63 -9.09 -9.41
CA ASP A 479 22.94 -8.84 -8.16
C ASP A 479 22.14 -7.51 -8.17
N ASN A 480 22.52 -6.60 -9.08
CA ASN A 480 21.96 -5.27 -9.20
C ASN A 480 21.12 -5.05 -10.47
N ASP A 481 21.07 -6.02 -11.39
CA ASP A 481 20.32 -5.94 -12.64
C ASP A 481 19.37 -7.14 -12.77
N ILE A 482 18.08 -6.91 -12.71
CA ILE A 482 17.07 -7.97 -12.66
C ILE A 482 15.96 -7.67 -13.67
N ILE A 483 15.66 -8.65 -14.51
CA ILE A 483 14.51 -8.64 -15.41
C ILE A 483 13.48 -9.65 -14.89
N ARG A 484 12.21 -9.27 -14.90
CA ARG A 484 11.08 -10.12 -14.55
C ARG A 484 10.01 -10.05 -15.62
N LEU A 485 9.53 -11.20 -16.05
CA LEU A 485 8.38 -11.32 -16.94
C LEU A 485 7.28 -12.08 -16.21
N ASN A 486 6.13 -11.46 -16.06
CA ASN A 486 4.97 -12.04 -15.38
C ASN A 486 3.80 -12.10 -16.35
N ALA A 487 3.06 -13.21 -16.33
CA ALA A 487 1.82 -13.36 -17.06
C ALA A 487 0.83 -14.17 -16.23
N GLY A 488 -0.44 -13.85 -16.31
CA GLY A 488 -1.48 -14.56 -15.58
C GLY A 488 -2.86 -14.05 -15.91
N THR A 489 -3.86 -14.75 -15.38
CA THR A 489 -5.26 -14.35 -15.49
C THR A 489 -5.76 -13.83 -14.17
N GLY A 490 -6.74 -12.94 -14.21
CA GLY A 490 -7.49 -12.46 -13.09
C GLY A 490 -8.99 -12.65 -13.29
N PHE A 491 -9.74 -12.67 -12.21
CA PHE A 491 -11.20 -12.69 -12.29
C PHE A 491 -11.81 -11.86 -11.14
N ARG A 492 -13.02 -11.40 -11.38
CA ARG A 492 -13.84 -10.75 -10.37
C ARG A 492 -15.28 -11.19 -10.51
N VAL A 493 -15.92 -11.50 -9.38
CA VAL A 493 -17.36 -11.67 -9.29
C VAL A 493 -17.97 -10.36 -8.84
N VAL A 494 -18.79 -9.77 -9.68
CA VAL A 494 -19.26 -8.40 -9.53
C VAL A 494 -20.40 -8.32 -8.51
N ASN A 495 -20.36 -7.29 -7.66
CA ASN A 495 -21.49 -6.81 -6.89
C ASN A 495 -21.55 -5.28 -7.06
N LEU A 496 -22.42 -4.79 -7.94
CA LEU A 496 -22.47 -3.39 -8.38
C LEU A 496 -22.74 -2.39 -7.25
N PHE A 497 -23.64 -2.74 -6.32
CA PHE A 497 -24.10 -1.79 -5.32
C PHE A 497 -23.11 -1.52 -4.20
N THR A 498 -22.12 -2.40 -4.00
CA THR A 498 -21.02 -2.15 -3.08
C THR A 498 -19.95 -1.22 -3.66
N GLU A 499 -19.97 -1.00 -4.96
CA GLU A 499 -18.84 -0.41 -5.69
C GLU A 499 -19.15 0.97 -6.27
N GLU A 500 -20.42 1.24 -6.62
CA GLU A 500 -20.80 2.44 -7.33
C GLU A 500 -21.66 3.40 -6.48
N HIS A 501 -21.00 4.25 -5.69
CA HIS A 501 -21.69 5.20 -4.83
C HIS A 501 -22.44 6.30 -5.60
N ALA A 502 -21.96 6.71 -6.77
CA ALA A 502 -22.66 7.70 -7.60
C ALA A 502 -24.07 7.21 -7.99
N ALA A 503 -24.23 5.88 -8.13
CA ALA A 503 -25.53 5.26 -8.37
C ALA A 503 -26.51 5.39 -7.21
N LEU A 504 -26.01 5.58 -5.99
CA LEU A 504 -26.83 5.67 -4.77
C LEU A 504 -27.32 7.08 -4.48
N THR A 505 -26.73 8.09 -5.12
CA THR A 505 -27.10 9.51 -4.89
C THR A 505 -28.44 9.89 -5.50
N GLY A 506 -29.06 8.99 -6.26
CA GLY A 506 -30.31 9.27 -6.99
C GLY A 506 -30.15 10.20 -8.19
N ALA A 507 -28.90 10.61 -8.52
CA ALA A 507 -28.61 11.51 -9.62
C ALA A 507 -28.94 10.89 -10.99
N ARG A 508 -28.73 9.57 -11.12
CA ARG A 508 -29.03 8.79 -12.33
C ARG A 508 -29.63 7.44 -11.95
N ASP A 509 -30.55 6.95 -12.75
CA ASP A 509 -31.12 5.62 -12.57
C ASP A 509 -30.10 4.53 -12.91
N VAL A 510 -29.88 3.57 -12.00
CA VAL A 510 -29.05 2.41 -12.28
C VAL A 510 -29.86 1.32 -12.95
N VAL A 511 -29.40 0.89 -14.13
CA VAL A 511 -30.06 -0.13 -14.94
C VAL A 511 -29.09 -1.26 -15.23
N VAL A 512 -29.46 -2.50 -14.84
CA VAL A 512 -28.75 -3.73 -15.21
C VAL A 512 -29.55 -4.40 -16.33
N THR A 513 -28.99 -4.49 -17.52
CA THR A 513 -29.72 -4.94 -18.71
C THR A 513 -29.75 -6.44 -18.91
N GLU A 514 -28.79 -7.18 -18.31
CA GLU A 514 -28.68 -8.64 -18.43
C GLU A 514 -28.03 -9.27 -17.17
N GLU A 515 -28.02 -10.59 -17.08
CA GLU A 515 -27.31 -11.31 -16.01
C GLU A 515 -25.78 -11.10 -16.14
N LEU A 516 -25.19 -10.51 -15.12
CA LEU A 516 -23.77 -10.19 -15.08
C LEU A 516 -22.93 -11.45 -14.86
N LYS A 517 -21.95 -11.67 -15.72
CA LYS A 517 -20.97 -12.78 -15.66
C LYS A 517 -19.71 -12.31 -14.95
N PRO A 518 -18.90 -13.25 -14.42
CA PRO A 518 -17.60 -12.86 -13.86
C PRO A 518 -16.74 -12.15 -14.89
N GLU A 519 -16.12 -11.08 -14.49
CA GLU A 519 -15.10 -10.43 -15.29
C GLU A 519 -13.85 -11.30 -15.33
N GLN A 520 -13.19 -11.32 -16.46
CA GLN A 520 -11.99 -12.12 -16.67
C GLN A 520 -10.96 -11.32 -17.45
N SER A 521 -9.71 -11.38 -17.00
CA SER A 521 -8.61 -10.69 -17.64
C SER A 521 -7.42 -11.60 -17.90
N PHE A 522 -6.62 -11.21 -18.91
CA PHE A 522 -5.27 -11.70 -19.12
C PHE A 522 -4.29 -10.54 -18.99
N ASN A 523 -3.25 -10.74 -18.19
CA ASN A 523 -2.27 -9.71 -17.86
C ASN A 523 -0.86 -10.16 -18.22
N VAL A 524 -0.04 -9.24 -18.74
CA VAL A 524 1.40 -9.41 -18.92
C VAL A 524 2.12 -8.19 -18.39
N ASN A 525 3.19 -8.40 -17.63
CA ASN A 525 4.04 -7.36 -17.09
C ASN A 525 5.51 -7.73 -17.30
N LEU A 526 6.29 -6.81 -17.90
CA LEU A 526 7.73 -6.90 -18.02
C LEU A 526 8.35 -5.82 -17.11
N ASN A 527 9.15 -6.23 -16.14
CA ASN A 527 9.79 -5.35 -15.17
C ASN A 527 11.31 -5.42 -15.28
N TYR A 528 11.97 -4.27 -15.14
CA TYR A 528 13.41 -4.14 -15.03
C TYR A 528 13.80 -3.35 -13.80
N LEU A 529 14.58 -3.96 -12.92
CA LEU A 529 15.15 -3.32 -11.73
C LEU A 529 16.67 -3.20 -11.90
N LYS A 530 17.19 -1.99 -11.73
CA LYS A 530 18.63 -1.70 -11.72
C LYS A 530 19.02 -0.89 -10.50
N LYS A 531 20.06 -1.34 -9.79
CA LYS A 531 20.69 -0.61 -8.68
C LYS A 531 22.11 -0.21 -9.09
N ILE A 532 22.46 1.06 -8.88
CA ILE A 532 23.77 1.63 -9.20
C ILE A 532 24.35 2.23 -7.93
N TYR A 533 25.52 1.75 -7.54
CA TYR A 533 26.30 2.27 -6.43
C TYR A 533 27.53 2.95 -7.02
N ALA A 534 27.55 4.28 -7.03
CA ALA A 534 28.67 5.05 -7.56
C ALA A 534 29.78 5.20 -6.51
N ASP A 535 31.03 5.32 -6.97
CA ASP A 535 32.22 5.43 -6.10
C ASP A 535 32.19 6.65 -5.15
N ASN A 536 31.43 7.69 -5.50
CA ASN A 536 31.25 8.89 -4.67
C ASN A 536 30.16 8.71 -3.60
N GLY A 537 29.62 7.49 -3.40
CA GLY A 537 28.57 7.18 -2.44
C GLY A 537 27.15 7.51 -2.91
N THR A 538 26.97 7.97 -4.15
CA THR A 538 25.61 8.15 -4.72
C THR A 538 24.98 6.80 -5.04
N PHE A 539 23.74 6.62 -4.61
CA PHE A 539 22.92 5.45 -4.96
C PHE A 539 21.83 5.87 -5.93
N VAL A 540 21.59 5.05 -6.95
CA VAL A 540 20.49 5.21 -7.89
C VAL A 540 19.79 3.88 -8.07
N SER A 541 18.46 3.85 -7.92
CA SER A 541 17.63 2.70 -8.25
C SER A 541 16.65 3.07 -9.36
N ILE A 542 16.54 2.23 -10.37
CA ILE A 542 15.58 2.36 -11.47
C ILE A 542 14.70 1.12 -11.44
N ASP A 543 13.40 1.31 -11.32
CA ASP A 543 12.39 0.24 -11.40
C ASP A 543 11.38 0.62 -12.48
N ALA A 544 11.39 -0.07 -13.60
CA ALA A 544 10.57 0.24 -14.77
C ALA A 544 9.75 -0.98 -15.19
N SER A 545 8.51 -0.75 -15.58
CA SER A 545 7.58 -1.80 -16.01
C SER A 545 6.85 -1.40 -17.28
N VAL A 546 6.61 -2.38 -18.14
CA VAL A 546 5.65 -2.30 -19.26
C VAL A 546 4.53 -3.28 -18.95
N PHE A 547 3.30 -2.81 -19.00
CA PHE A 547 2.14 -3.63 -18.65
C PHE A 547 1.08 -3.63 -19.74
N TYR A 548 0.37 -4.76 -19.83
CA TYR A 548 -0.76 -4.96 -20.70
C TYR A 548 -1.79 -5.85 -20.01
N THR A 549 -3.02 -5.36 -19.91
CA THR A 549 -4.18 -6.10 -19.39
C THR A 549 -5.29 -6.06 -20.41
N ASN A 550 -5.85 -7.21 -20.76
CA ASN A 550 -7.00 -7.33 -21.64
C ASN A 550 -8.11 -8.08 -20.93
N PHE A 551 -9.29 -7.48 -20.89
CA PHE A 551 -10.50 -8.12 -20.37
C PHE A 551 -11.25 -8.80 -21.49
N SER A 552 -11.62 -10.05 -21.27
CA SER A 552 -12.54 -10.81 -22.14
C SER A 552 -14.01 -10.57 -21.75
N ASN A 553 -14.26 -10.18 -20.52
CA ASN A 553 -15.50 -9.62 -20.01
C ASN A 553 -15.16 -8.57 -18.96
N ALA A 554 -15.80 -7.42 -19.05
CA ALA A 554 -15.72 -6.33 -18.08
C ALA A 554 -17.12 -5.76 -17.87
N ILE A 555 -17.38 -5.22 -16.68
CA ILE A 555 -18.63 -4.57 -16.34
C ILE A 555 -18.29 -3.13 -15.97
N LEU A 556 -18.45 -2.25 -16.94
CA LEU A 556 -18.13 -0.82 -16.80
C LEU A 556 -19.40 0.01 -16.89
N PRO A 557 -19.46 1.13 -16.15
CA PRO A 557 -20.62 2.02 -16.24
C PRO A 557 -20.66 2.73 -17.60
N ASP A 558 -21.78 2.61 -18.31
CA ASP A 558 -22.09 3.40 -19.51
C ASP A 558 -22.87 4.66 -19.10
N TYR A 559 -22.22 5.80 -19.19
CA TYR A 559 -22.76 7.13 -18.94
C TYR A 559 -23.19 7.85 -20.23
N ASP A 560 -22.89 7.28 -21.39
CA ASP A 560 -23.00 7.96 -22.69
C ASP A 560 -24.30 7.64 -23.42
N THR A 561 -24.83 6.43 -23.24
CA THR A 561 -26.05 5.97 -23.95
C THR A 561 -27.30 6.74 -23.51
N ASP A 562 -27.43 7.04 -22.21
CA ASP A 562 -28.56 7.81 -21.66
C ASP A 562 -28.05 8.69 -20.50
N PRO A 563 -28.14 10.03 -20.64
CA PRO A 563 -27.62 10.95 -19.64
C PRO A 563 -28.31 10.85 -18.26
N ASN A 564 -29.48 10.22 -18.19
CA ASN A 564 -30.23 10.03 -16.94
C ASN A 564 -29.98 8.67 -16.31
N LYS A 565 -29.14 7.81 -16.94
CA LYS A 565 -28.90 6.46 -16.48
C LYS A 565 -27.42 6.14 -16.35
N ILE A 566 -27.14 5.17 -15.50
CA ILE A 566 -25.88 4.41 -15.47
C ILE A 566 -26.23 2.99 -15.85
N ILE A 567 -25.82 2.56 -17.06
CA ILE A 567 -26.19 1.25 -17.60
C ILE A 567 -25.04 0.27 -17.36
N TYR A 568 -25.37 -0.91 -16.83
CA TYR A 568 -24.43 -2.00 -16.61
C TYR A 568 -24.84 -3.23 -17.38
N ASP A 569 -23.91 -3.74 -18.19
CA ASP A 569 -24.05 -5.02 -18.90
C ASP A 569 -22.69 -5.73 -19.06
N ASN A 570 -22.71 -6.93 -19.65
CA ASN A 570 -21.49 -7.63 -20.00
C ASN A 570 -20.90 -7.02 -21.27
N LEU A 571 -19.67 -6.58 -21.24
CA LEU A 571 -18.99 -5.95 -22.37
C LEU A 571 -19.02 -6.84 -23.63
N ASN A 572 -19.69 -6.37 -24.66
CA ASN A 572 -19.70 -7.01 -25.99
C ASN A 572 -18.55 -6.47 -26.84
N GLY A 573 -17.30 -6.79 -26.40
CA GLY A 573 -16.12 -6.22 -27.03
C GLY A 573 -14.84 -6.58 -26.28
N LYS A 574 -14.00 -5.59 -26.02
CA LYS A 574 -12.79 -5.71 -25.21
C LYS A 574 -12.50 -4.44 -24.43
N SER A 575 -12.00 -4.60 -23.22
CA SER A 575 -11.40 -3.51 -22.45
C SER A 575 -9.91 -3.77 -22.29
N VAL A 576 -9.08 -2.75 -22.51
CA VAL A 576 -7.62 -2.86 -22.52
C VAL A 576 -7.02 -1.76 -21.68
N SER A 577 -6.16 -2.13 -20.72
CA SER A 577 -5.22 -1.21 -20.04
C SER A 577 -3.80 -1.57 -20.46
N LYS A 578 -3.02 -0.59 -20.92
CA LYS A 578 -1.62 -0.76 -21.32
C LYS A 578 -0.82 0.49 -21.00
N GLY A 579 0.46 0.29 -20.70
CA GLY A 579 1.30 1.45 -20.37
C GLY A 579 2.73 1.11 -20.01
N VAL A 580 3.43 2.17 -19.65
CA VAL A 580 4.82 2.13 -19.14
C VAL A 580 4.86 2.92 -17.85
N SER A 581 5.47 2.34 -16.82
CA SER A 581 5.66 2.98 -15.51
C SER A 581 7.12 2.88 -15.12
N ALA A 582 7.69 3.95 -14.53
CA ALA A 582 9.05 3.95 -14.03
C ALA A 582 9.15 4.73 -12.72
N ASN A 583 9.92 4.20 -11.78
CA ASN A 583 10.36 4.88 -10.57
C ASN A 583 11.89 5.01 -10.60
N VAL A 584 12.40 6.19 -10.26
CA VAL A 584 13.84 6.43 -10.12
C VAL A 584 14.10 7.04 -8.75
N ASP A 585 14.91 6.37 -7.95
CA ASP A 585 15.32 6.80 -6.61
C ASP A 585 16.80 7.21 -6.64
N PHE A 586 17.06 8.43 -6.17
CA PHE A 586 18.40 8.99 -6.00
C PHE A 586 18.66 9.25 -4.51
N SER A 587 19.79 8.80 -4.02
CA SER A 587 20.28 9.12 -2.68
C SER A 587 21.72 9.59 -2.77
N PHE A 588 21.95 10.83 -2.31
CA PHE A 588 23.26 11.48 -2.36
C PHE A 588 23.92 11.52 -0.98
N PRO A 589 25.25 11.45 -0.87
CA PRO A 589 25.97 11.58 0.40
C PRO A 589 25.72 12.90 1.12
N SER A 590 25.32 13.95 0.38
CA SER A 590 24.96 15.26 0.93
C SER A 590 23.69 15.25 1.79
N GLY A 591 22.97 14.12 1.88
CA GLY A 591 21.67 14.02 2.55
C GLY A 591 20.48 14.40 1.67
N PHE A 592 20.72 14.73 0.39
CA PHE A 592 19.64 14.95 -0.57
C PHE A 592 19.15 13.60 -1.12
N LYS A 593 17.83 13.39 -1.08
CA LYS A 593 17.15 12.21 -1.64
C LYS A 593 16.05 12.68 -2.60
N PHE A 594 15.88 11.97 -3.69
CA PHE A 594 14.87 12.30 -4.69
C PHE A 594 14.27 11.04 -5.28
N LEU A 595 12.97 10.85 -5.12
CA LEU A 595 12.19 9.81 -5.76
C LEU A 595 11.31 10.45 -6.84
N LEU A 596 11.41 9.96 -8.05
CA LEU A 596 10.61 10.38 -9.21
C LEU A 596 9.87 9.18 -9.76
N GLY A 597 8.55 9.28 -9.91
CA GLY A 597 7.70 8.30 -10.58
C GLY A 597 7.02 8.92 -11.80
N ALA A 598 6.88 8.13 -12.86
CA ALA A 598 6.09 8.51 -14.04
C ALA A 598 5.39 7.29 -14.63
N THR A 599 4.14 7.44 -15.02
CA THR A 599 3.34 6.42 -15.72
C THR A 599 2.67 7.05 -16.92
N LEU A 600 2.80 6.42 -18.08
CA LEU A 600 2.06 6.71 -19.30
C LEU A 600 1.12 5.55 -19.56
N GLN A 601 -0.16 5.80 -19.75
CA GLN A 601 -1.15 4.74 -19.89
C GLN A 601 -2.26 5.08 -20.86
N ASP A 602 -2.85 4.04 -21.44
CA ASP A 602 -4.03 4.08 -22.26
C ASP A 602 -4.99 3.00 -21.79
N VAL A 603 -6.14 3.44 -21.26
CA VAL A 603 -7.21 2.54 -20.83
C VAL A 603 -8.42 2.85 -21.70
N SER A 604 -8.86 1.85 -22.44
CA SER A 604 -9.92 2.01 -23.44
C SER A 604 -10.79 0.78 -23.55
N GLN A 605 -12.04 1.00 -23.88
CA GLN A 605 -13.00 -0.04 -24.24
C GLN A 605 -13.35 0.06 -25.73
N THR A 606 -13.56 -1.09 -26.36
CA THR A 606 -14.02 -1.18 -27.74
C THR A 606 -15.29 -2.00 -27.76
N GLU A 607 -16.37 -1.39 -28.16
CA GLU A 607 -17.68 -2.01 -28.29
C GLU A 607 -18.31 -1.65 -29.62
N ASN A 608 -18.93 -2.60 -30.32
CA ASN A 608 -19.55 -2.39 -31.65
C ASN A 608 -18.63 -1.72 -32.68
N GLY A 609 -17.30 -1.88 -32.52
CA GLY A 609 -16.28 -1.28 -33.39
C GLY A 609 -15.91 0.16 -33.06
N VAL A 610 -16.51 0.78 -32.05
CA VAL A 610 -16.16 2.09 -31.52
C VAL A 610 -15.19 1.90 -30.35
N THR A 611 -14.10 2.68 -30.33
CA THR A 611 -13.13 2.65 -29.21
C THR A 611 -13.18 3.98 -28.48
N GLU A 612 -13.42 3.90 -27.18
CA GLU A 612 -13.49 5.05 -26.29
C GLU A 612 -12.50 4.90 -25.13
N ARG A 613 -12.05 6.05 -24.61
CA ARG A 613 -11.25 6.04 -23.38
C ARG A 613 -12.16 5.88 -22.18
N GLN A 614 -11.68 5.13 -21.19
CA GLN A 614 -12.36 4.98 -19.92
C GLN A 614 -12.49 6.34 -19.22
N ILE A 615 -13.68 6.61 -18.68
CA ILE A 615 -13.98 7.82 -17.90
C ILE A 615 -13.11 7.84 -16.63
N LEU A 616 -12.79 9.05 -16.16
CA LEU A 616 -12.01 9.30 -14.94
C LEU A 616 -10.65 8.59 -14.92
N THR A 617 -10.06 8.34 -16.10
CA THR A 617 -8.74 7.70 -16.21
C THR A 617 -7.77 8.61 -16.97
N GLU A 618 -6.71 9.00 -16.29
CA GLU A 618 -5.68 9.88 -16.81
C GLU A 618 -4.78 9.22 -17.86
N SER A 619 -4.27 10.01 -18.82
CA SER A 619 -3.33 9.52 -19.84
C SER A 619 -1.89 9.40 -19.32
N PHE A 620 -1.53 10.18 -18.32
CA PHE A 620 -0.25 10.12 -17.65
C PHE A 620 -0.35 10.57 -16.21
N THR A 621 0.53 10.05 -15.38
CA THR A 621 0.76 10.51 -14.01
C THR A 621 2.23 10.74 -13.77
N GLY A 622 2.54 11.67 -12.88
CA GLY A 622 3.89 11.85 -12.34
C GLY A 622 3.82 12.08 -10.84
N THR A 623 4.80 11.56 -10.11
CA THR A 623 4.95 11.77 -8.67
C THR A 623 6.39 12.14 -8.36
N TRP A 624 6.60 12.96 -7.34
CA TRP A 624 7.96 13.26 -6.85
C TRP A 624 7.97 13.42 -5.34
N ASN A 625 9.14 13.14 -4.80
CA ASN A 625 9.46 13.33 -3.41
C ASN A 625 10.92 13.74 -3.30
N ALA A 626 11.18 15.01 -3.01
CA ALA A 626 12.51 15.54 -2.79
C ALA A 626 12.70 15.83 -1.30
N SER A 627 13.75 15.29 -0.70
CA SER A 627 14.05 15.42 0.72
C SER A 627 15.47 15.91 0.92
N TYR A 628 15.66 16.82 1.85
CA TYR A 628 16.98 17.30 2.25
C TYR A 628 17.07 17.41 3.76
N GLU A 629 18.10 16.80 4.35
CA GLU A 629 18.38 16.83 5.77
C GLU A 629 19.52 17.81 6.08
N ILE A 630 19.21 18.80 6.91
CA ILE A 630 20.17 19.79 7.42
C ILE A 630 20.62 19.31 8.81
N LYS A 631 21.63 18.44 8.84
CA LYS A 631 22.08 17.71 10.04
C LYS A 631 22.46 18.61 11.22
N ASN A 632 23.11 19.76 10.97
CA ASN A 632 23.60 20.66 12.02
C ASN A 632 22.51 21.36 12.84
N ILE A 633 21.26 21.31 12.40
CA ILE A 633 20.10 21.87 13.10
C ILE A 633 18.96 20.87 13.23
N ASP A 634 19.19 19.59 12.92
CA ASP A 634 18.21 18.49 12.97
C ASP A 634 16.91 18.78 12.21
N LEU A 635 17.01 19.46 11.07
CA LEU A 635 15.87 19.88 10.25
C LEU A 635 15.85 19.10 8.93
N SER A 636 14.74 18.44 8.65
CA SER A 636 14.44 17.85 7.34
C SER A 636 13.42 18.71 6.58
N ILE A 637 13.63 18.84 5.28
CA ILE A 637 12.70 19.51 4.35
C ILE A 637 12.27 18.48 3.33
N ASP A 638 10.96 18.28 3.21
CA ASP A 638 10.35 17.35 2.26
C ASP A 638 9.41 18.13 1.32
N TYR A 639 9.66 18.01 0.00
CA TYR A 639 8.80 18.54 -1.03
C TYR A 639 8.22 17.40 -1.83
N THR A 640 6.90 17.23 -1.76
CA THR A 640 6.18 16.14 -2.42
C THR A 640 5.17 16.70 -3.41
N GLY A 641 4.86 15.92 -4.43
CA GLY A 641 3.81 16.31 -5.36
C GLY A 641 3.46 15.23 -6.35
N ASN A 642 2.36 15.50 -7.05
CA ASN A 642 1.88 14.69 -8.15
C ASN A 642 1.39 15.59 -9.29
N ILE A 643 1.30 15.03 -10.49
CA ILE A 643 0.72 15.63 -11.67
C ILE A 643 -0.10 14.59 -12.41
N TYR A 644 -1.27 14.99 -12.89
CA TYR A 644 -2.19 14.14 -13.63
C TYR A 644 -2.50 14.75 -14.98
N GLY A 645 -2.47 13.94 -16.02
CA GLY A 645 -2.88 14.30 -17.36
C GLY A 645 -4.40 14.41 -17.53
N PRO A 646 -4.86 14.85 -18.70
CA PRO A 646 -6.27 14.91 -18.98
C PRO A 646 -6.96 13.55 -18.90
N MET A 647 -8.16 13.52 -18.34
CA MET A 647 -9.06 12.37 -18.28
C MET A 647 -10.42 12.75 -18.85
N ARG A 648 -11.09 11.79 -19.47
CA ARG A 648 -12.46 11.92 -19.93
C ARG A 648 -13.39 12.00 -18.72
N LEU A 649 -14.40 12.89 -18.77
CA LEU A 649 -15.30 13.17 -17.66
C LEU A 649 -16.75 12.83 -18.03
N PRO A 650 -17.59 12.42 -17.08
CA PRO A 650 -19.00 12.19 -17.33
C PRO A 650 -19.75 13.51 -17.49
N THR A 651 -20.34 13.77 -18.66
CA THR A 651 -21.18 14.92 -18.92
C THR A 651 -22.65 14.51 -19.06
N LEU A 652 -23.59 15.45 -18.86
CA LEU A 652 -25.05 15.23 -18.90
C LEU A 652 -25.65 15.42 -20.29
N GLY A 653 -24.86 15.30 -21.36
CA GLY A 653 -25.29 15.44 -22.74
C GLY A 653 -24.86 16.75 -23.40
N GLU A 654 -25.37 17.04 -24.58
CA GLU A 654 -24.89 18.14 -25.45
C GLU A 654 -25.08 19.55 -24.89
N SER A 655 -26.02 19.74 -23.97
CA SER A 655 -26.28 21.06 -23.34
C SER A 655 -25.46 21.30 -22.07
N ASP A 656 -24.71 20.31 -21.59
CA ASP A 656 -23.88 20.43 -20.41
C ASP A 656 -22.74 21.44 -20.65
N PRO A 657 -22.62 22.49 -19.86
CA PRO A 657 -21.57 23.49 -20.02
C PRO A 657 -20.19 23.06 -19.53
N ARG A 658 -20.11 21.91 -18.85
CA ARG A 658 -18.86 21.38 -18.31
C ARG A 658 -18.00 20.78 -19.43
N SER A 659 -16.69 20.72 -19.22
CA SER A 659 -15.75 20.16 -20.19
C SER A 659 -15.78 18.64 -20.22
N ASP A 660 -15.69 18.03 -21.42
CA ASP A 660 -15.55 16.57 -21.58
C ASP A 660 -14.23 16.02 -21.07
N TYR A 661 -13.22 16.86 -20.85
CA TYR A 661 -11.91 16.48 -20.37
C TYR A 661 -11.44 17.39 -19.24
N SER A 662 -10.80 16.79 -18.24
CA SER A 662 -10.12 17.54 -17.21
C SER A 662 -8.90 18.28 -17.77
N PRO A 663 -8.48 19.41 -17.19
CA PRO A 663 -7.16 19.97 -17.47
C PRO A 663 -6.05 19.05 -16.92
N THR A 664 -4.81 19.32 -17.30
CA THR A 664 -3.65 18.81 -16.55
C THR A 664 -3.54 19.58 -15.24
N TRP A 665 -3.39 18.87 -14.11
CA TRP A 665 -3.36 19.49 -12.80
C TRP A 665 -2.31 18.83 -11.87
N SER A 666 -1.94 19.53 -10.80
CA SER A 666 -0.89 19.11 -9.89
C SER A 666 -1.20 19.54 -8.45
N ILE A 667 -0.96 18.66 -7.50
CA ILE A 667 -0.97 18.96 -6.06
C ILE A 667 0.46 18.89 -5.56
N GLN A 668 0.90 19.93 -4.85
CA GLN A 668 2.27 20.05 -4.35
C GLN A 668 2.24 20.42 -2.88
N ASN A 669 3.12 19.81 -2.09
CA ASN A 669 3.17 19.98 -0.66
C ASN A 669 4.63 20.20 -0.20
N ILE A 670 4.81 20.96 0.86
CA ILE A 670 6.09 21.12 1.53
C ILE A 670 5.94 20.90 3.03
N GLN A 671 6.88 20.14 3.61
CA GLN A 671 6.96 19.86 5.03
C GLN A 671 8.34 20.18 5.57
N PHE A 672 8.38 20.74 6.76
CA PHE A 672 9.57 20.92 7.59
C PHE A 672 9.43 20.02 8.81
N THR A 673 10.44 19.21 9.13
CA THR A 673 10.45 18.32 10.29
C THR A 673 11.69 18.60 11.12
N TRP A 674 11.51 19.03 12.37
CA TRP A 674 12.60 19.28 13.30
C TRP A 674 12.67 18.20 14.39
N LYS A 675 13.89 17.65 14.61
CA LYS A 675 14.17 16.51 15.52
C LYS A 675 15.17 16.85 16.62
N GLY A 676 15.35 18.12 16.93
CA GLY A 676 16.36 18.60 17.89
C GLY A 676 16.07 18.28 19.36
N LEU A 677 14.96 17.59 19.68
CA LEU A 677 14.66 17.08 21.03
C LEU A 677 14.54 15.56 20.99
N GLU A 678 15.15 14.92 21.99
CA GLU A 678 15.05 13.47 22.15
C GLU A 678 13.58 13.03 22.25
N ASN A 679 13.21 11.98 21.54
CA ASN A 679 11.86 11.40 21.45
C ASN A 679 10.78 12.29 20.81
N PHE A 680 11.05 13.53 20.42
CA PHE A 680 10.09 14.45 19.82
C PHE A 680 10.46 14.80 18.38
N GLU A 681 9.47 14.81 17.50
CA GLU A 681 9.55 15.39 16.15
C GLU A 681 8.43 16.43 16.00
N PHE A 682 8.80 17.68 15.74
CA PHE A 682 7.84 18.73 15.38
C PHE A 682 7.83 18.86 13.86
N TYR A 683 6.65 18.90 13.28
CA TYR A 683 6.54 19.06 11.85
C TYR A 683 5.42 20.02 11.47
N GLY A 684 5.57 20.65 10.33
CA GLY A 684 4.57 21.58 9.81
C GLY A 684 4.90 21.97 8.38
N GLY A 685 3.93 22.51 7.70
CA GLY A 685 4.10 22.84 6.29
C GLY A 685 2.83 23.35 5.64
N ILE A 686 2.81 23.24 4.32
CA ILE A 686 1.70 23.68 3.48
C ILE A 686 1.33 22.55 2.52
N LYS A 687 0.05 22.22 2.46
CA LYS A 687 -0.53 21.31 1.46
C LYS A 687 -1.17 22.14 0.33
N ASN A 688 -1.15 21.58 -0.87
CA ASN A 688 -1.66 22.19 -2.09
C ASN A 688 -1.12 23.63 -2.29
N LEU A 689 0.22 23.75 -2.43
CA LEU A 689 0.93 25.02 -2.62
C LEU A 689 0.41 25.84 -3.81
N LEU A 690 -0.16 25.20 -4.83
CA LEU A 690 -0.69 25.84 -6.01
C LEU A 690 -2.12 26.36 -5.80
N ASP A 691 -2.75 26.06 -4.66
CA ASP A 691 -4.15 26.37 -4.37
C ASP A 691 -5.08 25.92 -5.50
N TRP A 692 -4.79 24.76 -6.10
CA TRP A 692 -5.56 24.24 -7.22
C TRP A 692 -6.71 23.36 -6.72
N THR A 693 -7.91 23.59 -7.26
CA THR A 693 -9.08 22.74 -7.04
C THR A 693 -9.90 22.66 -8.33
N PRO A 694 -10.62 21.55 -8.59
CA PRO A 694 -11.45 21.41 -9.77
C PRO A 694 -12.69 22.33 -9.77
N ASN A 695 -13.17 22.70 -8.57
CA ASN A 695 -14.36 23.54 -8.39
C ASN A 695 -14.07 25.05 -8.47
N ARG A 696 -12.82 25.48 -8.49
CA ARG A 696 -12.45 26.89 -8.50
C ARG A 696 -12.91 27.59 -9.77
N GLY A 697 -13.87 28.48 -9.62
CA GLY A 697 -14.48 29.21 -10.75
C GLY A 697 -15.37 28.33 -11.66
N ASN A 698 -15.72 27.15 -11.20
CA ASN A 698 -16.63 26.24 -11.89
C ASN A 698 -17.87 25.94 -11.02
N PRO A 699 -18.93 26.74 -11.12
CA PRO A 699 -20.15 26.57 -10.32
C PRO A 699 -20.96 25.33 -10.72
N PHE A 700 -20.61 24.66 -11.83
CA PHE A 700 -21.27 23.46 -12.32
C PHE A 700 -20.56 22.17 -11.93
N ILE A 701 -19.57 22.20 -10.99
CA ILE A 701 -18.89 20.96 -10.55
C ILE A 701 -19.89 19.94 -9.99
N ILE A 702 -20.93 20.42 -9.30
CA ILE A 702 -22.13 19.67 -8.96
C ILE A 702 -23.26 20.21 -9.84
N ALA A 703 -23.55 19.54 -10.96
CA ALA A 703 -24.61 19.98 -11.85
C ALA A 703 -25.98 19.94 -11.16
N ARG A 704 -26.76 21.03 -11.27
CA ARG A 704 -28.11 21.11 -10.69
C ARG A 704 -28.89 22.30 -11.25
N ALA A 705 -30.21 22.19 -11.26
CA ALA A 705 -31.14 23.22 -11.67
C ALA A 705 -31.72 23.98 -10.47
N HIS A 706 -30.96 24.75 -9.74
CA HIS A 706 -31.36 25.54 -8.56
C HIS A 706 -31.79 24.74 -7.32
N ASP A 707 -32.23 23.50 -7.49
CA ASP A 707 -32.71 22.62 -6.41
C ASP A 707 -32.10 21.23 -6.57
N PRO A 708 -31.30 20.72 -5.58
CA PRO A 708 -30.67 19.40 -5.61
C PRO A 708 -31.69 18.26 -5.72
N PHE A 709 -32.94 18.47 -5.33
CA PHE A 709 -34.02 17.48 -5.46
C PHE A 709 -34.72 17.52 -6.84
N ASP A 710 -34.13 18.19 -7.82
CA ASP A 710 -34.61 18.29 -9.21
C ASP A 710 -36.06 18.85 -9.37
N LYS A 711 -36.55 19.61 -8.38
CA LYS A 711 -37.90 20.19 -8.42
C LYS A 711 -38.13 21.18 -9.58
N ASN A 712 -37.04 21.70 -10.14
CA ASN A 712 -37.07 22.66 -11.29
C ASN A 712 -36.68 21.98 -12.61
N VAL A 713 -36.50 20.67 -12.63
CA VAL A 713 -36.19 19.92 -13.86
C VAL A 713 -37.49 19.58 -14.59
N THR A 714 -37.51 19.79 -15.91
CA THR A 714 -38.63 19.42 -16.78
C THR A 714 -38.19 18.31 -17.73
N PHE A 715 -38.97 17.25 -17.82
CA PHE A 715 -38.72 16.12 -18.71
C PHE A 715 -39.64 16.12 -19.92
N ASP A 716 -39.15 15.67 -21.07
CA ASP A 716 -39.96 15.41 -22.25
C ASP A 716 -40.75 14.10 -22.13
N ALA A 717 -41.53 13.76 -23.17
CA ALA A 717 -42.33 12.51 -23.19
C ALA A 717 -41.45 11.21 -23.19
N ASN A 718 -40.15 11.32 -23.50
CA ASN A 718 -39.19 10.21 -23.53
C ASN A 718 -38.38 10.12 -22.26
N GLY A 719 -38.57 11.01 -21.29
CA GLY A 719 -37.84 11.08 -20.04
C GLY A 719 -36.54 11.88 -20.13
N ASN A 720 -36.26 12.59 -21.23
CA ASN A 720 -35.06 13.43 -21.34
C ASN A 720 -35.30 14.79 -20.69
N VAL A 721 -34.29 15.30 -20.01
CA VAL A 721 -34.32 16.68 -19.46
C VAL A 721 -34.34 17.70 -20.60
N VAL A 722 -35.21 18.70 -20.51
CA VAL A 722 -35.32 19.76 -21.50
C VAL A 722 -34.92 21.11 -20.93
N ALA A 723 -34.24 21.91 -21.75
CA ALA A 723 -33.87 23.26 -21.38
C ALA A 723 -35.11 24.14 -21.18
N THR A 724 -35.12 24.88 -20.07
CA THR A 724 -36.17 25.86 -19.72
C THR A 724 -35.52 27.19 -19.36
N PRO A 725 -36.28 28.28 -19.24
CA PRO A 725 -35.72 29.56 -18.78
C PRO A 725 -35.06 29.48 -17.37
N ASN A 726 -35.53 28.57 -16.51
CA ASN A 726 -35.00 28.37 -15.18
C ASN A 726 -33.88 27.33 -15.14
N ASN A 727 -33.72 26.48 -16.17
CA ASN A 727 -32.69 25.49 -16.35
C ASN A 727 -32.20 25.48 -17.79
N PRO A 728 -31.46 26.53 -18.26
CA PRO A 728 -31.14 26.71 -19.67
C PRO A 728 -30.14 25.67 -20.20
N ASN A 729 -29.43 24.99 -19.34
CA ASN A 729 -28.45 23.97 -19.68
C ASN A 729 -28.97 22.52 -19.51
N ALA A 730 -30.28 22.36 -19.24
CA ALA A 730 -30.88 21.03 -19.02
C ALA A 730 -30.14 20.21 -17.97
N LEU A 731 -29.72 20.82 -16.85
CA LEU A 731 -28.95 20.14 -15.80
C LEU A 731 -29.88 19.37 -14.87
N THR A 732 -29.39 18.23 -14.39
CA THR A 732 -29.88 17.50 -13.22
C THR A 732 -28.85 17.58 -12.11
N PHE A 733 -29.21 17.14 -10.90
CA PHE A 733 -28.22 16.95 -9.84
C PHE A 733 -27.25 15.82 -10.22
N ASP A 734 -25.93 16.08 -10.19
CA ASP A 734 -24.90 15.09 -10.57
C ASP A 734 -23.60 15.34 -9.80
N PRO A 735 -23.29 14.54 -8.76
CA PRO A 735 -22.05 14.64 -8.00
C PRO A 735 -20.91 13.83 -8.62
N SER A 736 -21.11 13.13 -9.74
CA SER A 736 -20.12 12.22 -10.33
C SER A 736 -19.03 12.90 -11.16
N TYR A 737 -19.20 14.17 -11.52
CA TYR A 737 -18.21 14.96 -12.26
C TYR A 737 -17.08 15.40 -11.33
N VAL A 738 -16.21 14.48 -10.92
CA VAL A 738 -15.13 14.70 -9.97
C VAL A 738 -13.81 14.09 -10.46
N TYR A 739 -12.76 14.89 -10.53
CA TYR A 739 -11.45 14.44 -11.05
C TYR A 739 -10.26 14.86 -10.18
N GLY A 740 -10.48 15.57 -9.09
CA GLY A 740 -9.45 16.00 -8.16
C GLY A 740 -10.03 16.44 -6.82
N PRO A 741 -9.19 16.70 -5.81
CA PRO A 741 -9.64 17.11 -4.49
C PRO A 741 -10.15 18.56 -4.50
N ASN A 742 -11.26 18.83 -3.82
CA ASN A 742 -11.82 20.17 -3.66
C ASN A 742 -11.12 20.98 -2.55
N GLN A 743 -10.12 20.41 -1.91
CA GLN A 743 -9.35 21.06 -0.84
C GLN A 743 -8.29 22.00 -1.40
N GLY A 744 -8.46 23.30 -1.20
CA GLY A 744 -7.48 24.33 -1.54
C GLY A 744 -6.22 24.29 -0.65
N ILE A 745 -5.44 25.37 -0.72
CA ILE A 745 -4.23 25.55 0.09
C ILE A 745 -4.55 25.50 1.59
N ARG A 746 -3.75 24.74 2.36
CA ARG A 746 -3.87 24.68 3.81
C ARG A 746 -2.55 24.47 4.50
N GLY A 747 -2.32 25.25 5.58
CA GLY A 747 -1.23 25.04 6.51
C GLY A 747 -1.53 23.86 7.44
N PHE A 748 -0.50 23.20 7.91
CA PHE A 748 -0.62 22.17 8.95
C PHE A 748 0.54 22.25 9.94
N PHE A 749 0.30 21.78 11.16
CA PHE A 749 1.30 21.61 12.20
C PHE A 749 1.01 20.35 13.01
N GLY A 750 2.08 19.62 13.36
CA GLY A 750 1.95 18.38 14.13
C GLY A 750 3.15 18.07 15.00
N LEU A 751 2.95 17.08 15.85
CA LEU A 751 3.92 16.60 16.83
C LEU A 751 3.91 15.07 16.84
N ARG A 752 5.10 14.47 16.77
CA ARG A 752 5.32 13.05 17.04
C ARG A 752 6.12 12.87 18.30
N TYR A 753 5.69 11.91 19.10
CA TYR A 753 6.37 11.50 20.33
C TYR A 753 6.57 9.99 20.32
N ARG A 754 7.76 9.51 20.74
CA ARG A 754 8.10 8.08 20.68
C ARG A 754 9.00 7.73 21.88
N ILE A 755 8.70 6.61 22.54
CA ILE A 755 9.53 5.95 23.55
C ILE A 755 9.85 4.55 23.02
N ASN A 756 11.16 4.18 22.96
CA ASN A 756 11.63 2.85 22.55
C ASN A 756 11.93 1.98 23.75
#